data_ea5e10498b526161e2adaf296770d983
#
_entry.id   ea5e10498b526161e2adaf296770d983
#
_cell.length_a   1.000
_cell.length_b   1.000
_cell.length_c   1.000
_cell.angle_alpha   90.00
_cell.angle_beta   90.00
_cell.angle_gamma   90.00
#
_symmetry.space_group_name_H-M   'P 1'
#
loop_
_entity.id
_entity.type
_entity.pdbx_description
1 polymer ?
#
loop_
_entity_poly.entity_id
_entity_poly.type
_entity_poly.pdbx_seq_one_letter_code
_entity_poly.pdbx_strand_id
1 'polypeptide(L)'
;MPAIAVAATFTAEWIEETLRFWMRELGLDLQIRFAPYNQVFQQLLDPAGLLASNRDGVNLILVRLEDWSRTGDPPALESNVEHFLASLRAAAGSFPAPLIVGLCPDSPAFLASPGNAAVAERSSARIREAVAPLASVHLITPGEVSRFYPVPDFYDPHGNELGHVPYRPVFFSALGTLVARKIRALRTPPYKVIVLDCDETLWSGICGEDGPDGVRIGPERRALQEFMLEQRRAGMLLCLCSKNNEEDVLETFRLNPGMPLRLEHFAARRINWDPKSANLVSLADELGLGLDSFILVDDNPKECAEVGSNCPEALALLLPGNEREIPRFLDHVWAFDHLETTAEDAHRTALYGQQAERRRFEQQAASLGEFLAALNLEVRIEPFAPARLARVAQLTQRTNQMNFTVIRRTESQVQSLLRSGEAEILTVEVTDRFGSYGLVGVMMFGSGDGALSLDTFLLSCRALGRGVEHRMLAHLGRLAIERGLQYVEALFHPTARNRPALEFLRSIGAQFEAEAGSELLFRFPAAYLAGIEYKPGEARPPAAPARPARAPLSEERKPVDYARIARELNDPEQIARRVAAERRPAARPNGDGAAPRTDLERRLAEIWARLLHLPAVGIHDDFFDLGGHSLLAVQLLSEVRRQFHVDLSLQIVYGGAFTVAELAKAVELFEIEQAGSGEYAGLLAEIEGLTDEQASELLARERDEGL
;
A
#
# COMPACT_ATOMS: atom_id res chain seq x y z
N MET A 1 -15.39 -9.54 -1.81
CA MET A 1 -14.78 -8.45 -1.03
C MET A 1 -13.32 -8.36 -1.39
N PRO A 2 -12.74 -7.17 -1.48
CA PRO A 2 -11.33 -7.00 -1.78
C PRO A 2 -10.45 -7.65 -0.69
N ALA A 3 -9.36 -8.33 -1.10
CA ALA A 3 -8.54 -9.09 -0.18
C ALA A 3 -7.04 -8.85 -0.37
N ILE A 4 -6.27 -9.07 0.69
CA ILE A 4 -4.84 -9.35 0.61
C ILE A 4 -4.72 -10.87 0.50
N ALA A 5 -4.46 -11.36 -0.72
CA ALA A 5 -4.32 -12.78 -0.99
C ALA A 5 -2.83 -13.16 -0.87
N VAL A 6 -2.50 -14.03 0.08
CA VAL A 6 -1.13 -14.35 0.45
C VAL A 6 -0.77 -15.77 0.02
N ALA A 7 0.35 -15.92 -0.69
CA ALA A 7 0.99 -17.21 -0.96
C ALA A 7 2.45 -17.15 -0.50
N ALA A 8 2.96 -18.20 0.13
CA ALA A 8 4.31 -18.20 0.66
C ALA A 8 4.98 -19.57 0.51
N THR A 9 6.32 -19.61 0.52
CA THR A 9 7.12 -20.83 0.55
C THR A 9 7.27 -21.42 1.97
N PHE A 10 6.88 -20.65 2.97
CA PHE A 10 6.94 -20.98 4.40
C PHE A 10 5.61 -20.65 5.09
N THR A 11 5.45 -21.02 6.37
CA THR A 11 4.27 -20.68 7.18
C THR A 11 4.26 -19.18 7.47
N ALA A 12 3.40 -18.44 6.76
CA ALA A 12 3.39 -16.97 6.75
C ALA A 12 2.20 -16.35 7.50
N GLU A 13 1.29 -17.13 8.06
CA GLU A 13 0.07 -16.67 8.72
C GLU A 13 0.33 -15.67 9.85
N TRP A 14 1.53 -15.68 10.40
CA TRP A 14 2.00 -14.73 11.42
C TRP A 14 2.00 -13.27 11.01
N ILE A 15 2.06 -12.99 9.72
CA ILE A 15 1.98 -11.64 9.18
C ILE A 15 0.56 -11.06 9.32
N GLU A 16 -0.46 -11.92 9.47
CA GLU A 16 -1.88 -11.54 9.42
C GLU A 16 -2.24 -10.45 10.43
N GLU A 17 -1.77 -10.59 11.66
CA GLU A 17 -2.12 -9.65 12.72
C GLU A 17 -1.53 -8.27 12.49
N THR A 18 -0.29 -8.22 12.02
CA THR A 18 0.34 -6.96 11.65
C THR A 18 -0.37 -6.32 10.46
N LEU A 19 -0.79 -7.11 9.47
CA LEU A 19 -1.58 -6.59 8.36
C LEU A 19 -2.95 -6.10 8.82
N ARG A 20 -3.65 -6.82 9.70
CA ARG A 20 -4.94 -6.37 10.27
C ARG A 20 -4.79 -5.06 11.06
N PHE A 21 -3.74 -4.96 11.89
CA PHE A 21 -3.42 -3.71 12.60
C PHE A 21 -3.29 -2.55 11.61
N TRP A 22 -2.46 -2.70 10.57
CA TRP A 22 -2.23 -1.64 9.60
C TRP A 22 -3.45 -1.33 8.73
N MET A 23 -4.26 -2.33 8.36
CA MET A 23 -5.49 -2.07 7.59
C MET A 23 -6.45 -1.17 8.38
N ARG A 24 -6.56 -1.37 9.70
CA ARG A 24 -7.34 -0.47 10.58
C ARG A 24 -6.73 0.92 10.69
N GLU A 25 -5.42 1.02 10.92
CA GLU A 25 -4.71 2.30 11.02
C GLU A 25 -4.83 3.12 9.71
N LEU A 26 -4.82 2.45 8.58
CA LEU A 26 -4.95 3.07 7.25
C LEU A 26 -6.40 3.28 6.81
N GLY A 27 -7.38 2.77 7.53
CA GLY A 27 -8.79 2.83 7.15
C GLY A 27 -9.09 2.04 5.86
N LEU A 28 -8.35 0.96 5.59
CA LEU A 28 -8.52 0.10 4.43
C LEU A 28 -9.30 -1.16 4.80
N ASP A 29 -10.44 -1.39 4.14
CA ASP A 29 -11.24 -2.60 4.32
C ASP A 29 -10.77 -3.69 3.35
N LEU A 30 -9.74 -4.45 3.77
CA LEU A 30 -9.18 -5.57 3.03
C LEU A 30 -9.17 -6.82 3.91
N GLN A 31 -9.80 -7.90 3.43
CA GLN A 31 -9.71 -9.21 4.09
C GLN A 31 -8.36 -9.85 3.82
N ILE A 32 -7.80 -10.56 4.81
CA ILE A 32 -6.55 -11.31 4.63
C ILE A 32 -6.92 -12.77 4.40
N ARG A 33 -6.39 -13.36 3.32
CA ARG A 33 -6.66 -14.74 2.92
C ARG A 33 -5.37 -15.42 2.51
N PHE A 34 -5.13 -16.62 3.01
CA PHE A 34 -3.93 -17.40 2.72
C PHE A 34 -4.24 -18.52 1.73
N ALA A 35 -3.33 -18.71 0.78
CA ALA A 35 -3.27 -19.92 -0.01
C ALA A 35 -2.74 -21.09 0.85
N PRO A 36 -3.00 -22.35 0.48
CA PRO A 36 -2.39 -23.47 1.18
C PRO A 36 -0.85 -23.38 1.18
N TYR A 37 -0.25 -23.94 2.23
CA TYR A 37 1.19 -23.93 2.45
C TYR A 37 2.00 -24.36 1.22
N ASN A 38 3.05 -23.60 0.89
CA ASN A 38 4.05 -23.86 -0.17
C ASN A 38 3.45 -24.05 -1.58
N GLN A 39 2.32 -23.38 -1.90
CA GLN A 39 1.66 -23.45 -3.20
C GLN A 39 1.91 -22.21 -4.09
N VAL A 40 3.07 -21.57 -3.98
CA VAL A 40 3.39 -20.35 -4.75
C VAL A 40 3.26 -20.59 -6.26
N PHE A 41 3.84 -21.68 -6.77
CA PHE A 41 3.78 -22.00 -8.21
C PHE A 41 2.36 -22.32 -8.67
N GLN A 42 1.63 -23.12 -7.90
CA GLN A 42 0.26 -23.49 -8.20
C GLN A 42 -0.64 -22.24 -8.26
N GLN A 43 -0.49 -21.34 -7.29
CA GLN A 43 -1.27 -20.11 -7.26
C GLN A 43 -0.93 -19.15 -8.41
N LEU A 44 0.29 -19.13 -8.89
CA LEU A 44 0.69 -18.33 -10.07
C LEU A 44 0.16 -18.90 -11.39
N LEU A 45 -0.04 -20.21 -11.46
CA LEU A 45 -0.43 -20.92 -12.69
C LEU A 45 -1.94 -21.25 -12.75
N ASP A 46 -2.64 -21.28 -11.61
CA ASP A 46 -4.06 -21.63 -11.55
C ASP A 46 -4.95 -20.40 -11.82
N PRO A 47 -5.66 -20.36 -12.96
CA PRO A 47 -6.55 -19.24 -13.29
C PRO A 47 -7.79 -19.15 -12.37
N ALA A 48 -8.12 -20.22 -11.62
CA ALA A 48 -9.18 -20.25 -10.63
C ALA A 48 -8.66 -20.11 -9.18
N GLY A 49 -7.35 -20.00 -9.00
CA GLY A 49 -6.67 -19.89 -7.72
C GLY A 49 -7.02 -18.62 -6.96
N LEU A 50 -6.61 -18.56 -5.69
CA LEU A 50 -6.88 -17.43 -4.80
C LEU A 50 -6.32 -16.11 -5.38
N LEU A 51 -5.09 -16.12 -5.93
CA LEU A 51 -4.46 -14.93 -6.47
C LEU A 51 -5.14 -14.45 -7.76
N ALA A 52 -5.48 -15.36 -8.68
CA ALA A 52 -6.12 -15.03 -9.94
C ALA A 52 -7.56 -14.53 -9.76
N SER A 53 -8.28 -15.03 -8.77
CA SER A 53 -9.66 -14.65 -8.45
C SER A 53 -9.77 -13.31 -7.70
N ASN A 54 -8.66 -12.78 -7.17
CA ASN A 54 -8.64 -11.51 -6.43
C ASN A 54 -8.64 -10.33 -7.40
N ARG A 55 -9.79 -9.67 -7.58
CA ARG A 55 -9.95 -8.58 -8.57
C ARG A 55 -9.61 -7.21 -8.01
N ASP A 56 -10.09 -6.91 -6.81
CA ASP A 56 -10.05 -5.55 -6.24
C ASP A 56 -9.08 -5.42 -5.04
N GLY A 57 -8.31 -6.47 -4.78
CA GLY A 57 -7.38 -6.56 -3.67
C GLY A 57 -5.93 -6.27 -4.05
N VAL A 58 -5.02 -6.91 -3.30
CA VAL A 58 -3.58 -6.96 -3.55
C VAL A 58 -3.13 -8.40 -3.34
N ASN A 59 -2.30 -8.91 -4.23
CA ASN A 59 -1.71 -10.23 -4.11
C ASN A 59 -0.31 -10.12 -3.48
N LEU A 60 -0.03 -10.94 -2.48
CA LEU A 60 1.25 -10.99 -1.78
C LEU A 60 1.88 -12.36 -1.94
N ILE A 61 3.10 -12.40 -2.46
CA ILE A 61 3.90 -13.62 -2.57
C ILE A 61 5.14 -13.45 -1.71
N LEU A 62 5.33 -14.32 -0.73
CA LEU A 62 6.50 -14.32 0.14
C LEU A 62 7.40 -15.52 -0.20
N VAL A 63 8.63 -15.23 -0.57
CA VAL A 63 9.60 -16.23 -1.03
C VAL A 63 10.84 -16.19 -0.16
N ARG A 64 11.21 -17.34 0.40
CA ARG A 64 12.52 -17.60 0.95
C ARG A 64 13.27 -18.52 -0.01
N LEU A 65 14.38 -18.07 -0.55
CA LEU A 65 15.11 -18.80 -1.61
C LEU A 65 15.65 -20.14 -1.12
N GLU A 66 16.07 -20.23 0.13
CA GLU A 66 16.49 -21.46 0.79
C GLU A 66 15.47 -22.61 0.66
N ASP A 67 14.16 -22.29 0.66
CA ASP A 67 13.10 -23.30 0.56
C ASP A 67 13.09 -24.03 -0.78
N TRP A 68 13.63 -23.39 -1.81
CA TRP A 68 13.78 -23.98 -3.14
C TRP A 68 15.07 -24.81 -3.32
N SER A 69 15.96 -24.79 -2.33
CA SER A 69 17.21 -25.57 -2.33
C SER A 69 17.21 -26.73 -1.30
N ARG A 70 16.03 -27.16 -0.81
CA ARG A 70 15.89 -28.18 0.26
C ARG A 70 16.61 -29.51 0.01
N THR A 71 16.98 -29.81 -1.22
CA THR A 71 17.79 -30.97 -1.58
C THR A 71 19.29 -30.71 -1.45
N GLY A 72 19.70 -29.50 -1.04
CA GLY A 72 21.11 -29.11 -0.95
C GLY A 72 21.81 -28.95 -2.32
N ASP A 73 21.01 -28.92 -3.40
CA ASP A 73 21.50 -28.83 -4.76
C ASP A 73 21.37 -27.40 -5.31
N PRO A 74 22.48 -26.61 -5.46
CA PRO A 74 22.44 -25.27 -6.02
C PRO A 74 21.77 -25.16 -7.41
N PRO A 75 21.96 -26.10 -8.36
CA PRO A 75 21.23 -26.14 -9.60
C PRO A 75 19.70 -26.18 -9.45
N ALA A 76 19.17 -26.81 -8.41
CA ALA A 76 17.74 -26.86 -8.16
C ALA A 76 17.16 -25.47 -7.82
N LEU A 77 17.89 -24.66 -7.05
CA LEU A 77 17.49 -23.29 -6.73
C LEU A 77 17.43 -22.42 -8.00
N GLU A 78 18.46 -22.45 -8.83
CA GLU A 78 18.50 -21.67 -10.07
C GLU A 78 17.37 -22.07 -11.05
N SER A 79 17.08 -23.36 -11.17
CA SER A 79 15.96 -23.87 -11.97
C SER A 79 14.59 -23.42 -11.41
N ASN A 80 14.40 -23.48 -10.09
CA ASN A 80 13.16 -23.01 -9.45
C ASN A 80 12.97 -21.51 -9.64
N VAL A 81 14.04 -20.71 -9.58
CA VAL A 81 13.99 -19.27 -9.87
C VAL A 81 13.56 -19.01 -11.33
N GLU A 82 14.04 -19.78 -12.29
CA GLU A 82 13.61 -19.66 -13.69
C GLU A 82 12.12 -19.97 -13.85
N HIS A 83 11.65 -21.06 -13.28
CA HIS A 83 10.24 -21.43 -13.30
C HIS A 83 9.37 -20.36 -12.60
N PHE A 84 9.82 -19.84 -11.46
CA PHE A 84 9.15 -18.75 -10.76
C PHE A 84 9.02 -17.50 -11.64
N LEU A 85 10.10 -17.08 -12.28
CA LEU A 85 10.10 -15.90 -13.15
C LEU A 85 9.21 -16.08 -14.38
N ALA A 86 9.17 -17.28 -14.96
CA ALA A 86 8.25 -17.59 -16.07
C ALA A 86 6.80 -17.50 -15.62
N SER A 87 6.46 -18.13 -14.49
CA SER A 87 5.11 -18.10 -13.90
C SER A 87 4.69 -16.69 -13.47
N LEU A 88 5.62 -15.93 -12.88
CA LEU A 88 5.38 -14.55 -12.44
C LEU A 88 5.09 -13.62 -13.63
N ARG A 89 5.82 -13.76 -14.75
CA ARG A 89 5.55 -12.98 -15.98
C ARG A 89 4.17 -13.30 -16.56
N ALA A 90 3.79 -14.57 -16.57
CA ALA A 90 2.46 -14.99 -17.02
C ALA A 90 1.35 -14.41 -16.11
N ALA A 91 1.51 -14.51 -14.80
CA ALA A 91 0.59 -13.96 -13.80
C ALA A 91 0.50 -12.43 -13.88
N ALA A 92 1.62 -11.72 -13.98
CA ALA A 92 1.68 -10.26 -14.12
C ALA A 92 0.88 -9.75 -15.31
N GLY A 93 0.76 -10.57 -16.37
CA GLY A 93 0.00 -10.23 -17.55
C GLY A 93 -1.48 -10.62 -17.51
N SER A 94 -1.93 -11.41 -16.51
CA SER A 94 -3.29 -11.97 -16.46
C SER A 94 -4.05 -11.62 -15.18
N PHE A 95 -3.35 -11.38 -14.06
CA PHE A 95 -4.02 -11.09 -12.79
C PHE A 95 -4.55 -9.66 -12.75
N PRO A 96 -5.80 -9.46 -12.34
CA PRO A 96 -6.38 -8.11 -12.24
C PRO A 96 -5.83 -7.32 -11.05
N ALA A 97 -5.48 -7.98 -9.94
CA ALA A 97 -4.89 -7.33 -8.77
C ALA A 97 -3.36 -7.23 -8.90
N PRO A 98 -2.74 -6.11 -8.42
CA PRO A 98 -1.28 -5.98 -8.39
C PRO A 98 -0.64 -7.04 -7.48
N LEU A 99 0.59 -7.41 -7.82
CA LEU A 99 1.41 -8.37 -7.09
C LEU A 99 2.49 -7.65 -6.27
N ILE A 100 2.59 -7.98 -5.00
CA ILE A 100 3.76 -7.67 -4.16
C ILE A 100 4.54 -8.97 -3.99
N VAL A 101 5.81 -8.98 -4.38
CA VAL A 101 6.72 -10.10 -4.17
C VAL A 101 7.70 -9.71 -3.07
N GLY A 102 7.63 -10.38 -1.93
CA GLY A 102 8.56 -10.22 -0.82
C GLY A 102 9.63 -11.31 -0.88
N LEU A 103 10.87 -10.93 -1.18
CA LEU A 103 12.01 -11.78 -0.92
C LEU A 103 12.35 -11.70 0.55
N CYS A 104 12.25 -12.83 1.24
CA CYS A 104 12.53 -12.93 2.67
C CYS A 104 13.95 -13.42 2.89
N PRO A 105 14.63 -13.03 3.99
CA PRO A 105 16.01 -13.43 4.24
C PRO A 105 16.13 -14.93 4.46
N ASP A 106 17.17 -15.52 3.89
CA ASP A 106 17.54 -16.91 4.12
C ASP A 106 18.15 -17.10 5.52
N SER A 107 18.19 -18.35 6.01
CA SER A 107 18.74 -18.64 7.34
C SER A 107 20.24 -18.33 7.43
N PRO A 108 20.75 -17.92 8.60
CA PRO A 108 22.19 -17.76 8.82
C PRO A 108 23.00 -19.02 8.51
N ALA A 109 22.43 -20.21 8.80
CA ALA A 109 23.06 -21.48 8.52
C ALA A 109 23.20 -21.76 7.02
N PHE A 110 22.19 -21.44 6.22
CA PHE A 110 22.24 -21.54 4.76
C PHE A 110 23.28 -20.59 4.17
N LEU A 111 23.30 -19.33 4.62
CA LEU A 111 24.22 -18.29 4.15
C LEU A 111 25.67 -18.48 4.64
N ALA A 112 25.90 -19.30 5.67
CA ALA A 112 27.25 -19.65 6.12
C ALA A 112 28.06 -20.42 5.07
N SER A 113 27.40 -21.10 4.12
CA SER A 113 28.03 -21.70 2.95
C SER A 113 28.29 -20.65 1.87
N PRO A 114 29.55 -20.37 1.48
CA PRO A 114 29.86 -19.40 0.42
C PRO A 114 29.19 -19.71 -0.92
N GLY A 115 29.00 -21.00 -1.25
CA GLY A 115 28.30 -21.43 -2.46
C GLY A 115 26.82 -21.05 -2.42
N ASN A 116 26.14 -21.32 -1.33
CA ASN A 116 24.72 -20.97 -1.14
C ASN A 116 24.51 -19.45 -1.11
N ALA A 117 25.35 -18.70 -0.38
CA ALA A 117 25.29 -17.25 -0.33
C ALA A 117 25.42 -16.63 -1.72
N ALA A 118 26.41 -17.09 -2.52
CA ALA A 118 26.61 -16.61 -3.89
C ALA A 118 25.43 -16.93 -4.83
N VAL A 119 24.81 -18.11 -4.68
CA VAL A 119 23.64 -18.49 -5.51
C VAL A 119 22.41 -17.69 -5.07
N ALA A 120 22.17 -17.48 -3.77
CA ALA A 120 21.08 -16.67 -3.27
C ALA A 120 21.19 -15.20 -3.74
N GLU A 121 22.39 -14.63 -3.71
CA GLU A 121 22.65 -13.26 -4.18
C GLU A 121 22.39 -13.12 -5.69
N ARG A 122 22.93 -14.04 -6.52
CA ARG A 122 22.67 -14.05 -7.96
C ARG A 122 21.17 -14.21 -8.27
N SER A 123 20.50 -15.13 -7.56
CA SER A 123 19.06 -15.37 -7.71
C SER A 123 18.23 -14.13 -7.35
N SER A 124 18.56 -13.48 -6.25
CA SER A 124 17.91 -12.22 -5.82
C SER A 124 18.13 -11.09 -6.84
N ALA A 125 19.35 -10.95 -7.38
CA ALA A 125 19.66 -9.98 -8.42
C ALA A 125 18.84 -10.26 -9.69
N ARG A 126 18.79 -11.52 -10.11
CA ARG A 126 18.03 -11.96 -11.30
C ARG A 126 16.52 -11.72 -11.15
N ILE A 127 15.96 -11.98 -9.96
CA ILE A 127 14.53 -11.68 -9.69
C ILE A 127 14.30 -10.17 -9.79
N ARG A 128 15.17 -9.35 -9.21
CA ARG A 128 15.08 -7.89 -9.26
C ARG A 128 15.08 -7.36 -10.69
N GLU A 129 16.02 -7.82 -11.50
CA GLU A 129 16.12 -7.44 -12.93
C GLU A 129 14.89 -7.86 -13.72
N ALA A 130 14.39 -9.07 -13.47
CA ALA A 130 13.23 -9.60 -14.19
C ALA A 130 11.91 -8.95 -13.78
N VAL A 131 11.78 -8.48 -12.55
CA VAL A 131 10.59 -7.79 -12.02
C VAL A 131 10.58 -6.32 -12.43
N ALA A 132 11.72 -5.66 -12.55
CA ALA A 132 11.82 -4.23 -12.87
C ALA A 132 10.96 -3.76 -14.06
N PRO A 133 10.84 -4.51 -15.19
CA PRO A 133 9.97 -4.13 -16.30
C PRO A 133 8.48 -4.50 -16.09
N LEU A 134 8.12 -5.16 -14.99
CA LEU A 134 6.76 -5.64 -14.72
C LEU A 134 6.03 -4.65 -13.82
N ALA A 135 5.40 -3.66 -14.40
CA ALA A 135 4.76 -2.57 -13.67
C ALA A 135 3.65 -2.98 -12.69
N SER A 136 3.04 -4.18 -12.87
CA SER A 136 2.07 -4.74 -11.92
C SER A 136 2.70 -5.52 -10.77
N VAL A 137 4.04 -5.63 -10.72
CA VAL A 137 4.77 -6.42 -9.73
C VAL A 137 5.71 -5.51 -8.93
N HIS A 138 5.50 -5.44 -7.64
CA HIS A 138 6.26 -4.60 -6.73
C HIS A 138 7.12 -5.46 -5.82
N LEU A 139 8.44 -5.27 -5.85
CA LEU A 139 9.37 -6.07 -5.08
C LEU A 139 9.59 -5.45 -3.69
N ILE A 140 9.68 -6.32 -2.67
CA ILE A 140 10.24 -6.05 -1.36
C ILE A 140 11.48 -6.92 -1.21
N THR A 141 12.61 -6.30 -0.84
CA THR A 141 13.87 -7.01 -0.65
C THR A 141 14.25 -7.10 0.83
N PRO A 142 15.09 -8.06 1.23
CA PRO A 142 15.61 -8.11 2.60
C PRO A 142 16.34 -6.82 3.00
N GLY A 143 17.01 -6.17 2.02
CA GLY A 143 17.68 -4.89 2.23
C GLY A 143 16.70 -3.74 2.54
N GLU A 144 15.50 -3.70 1.90
CA GLU A 144 14.47 -2.72 2.25
C GLU A 144 13.93 -2.95 3.67
N VAL A 145 13.67 -4.20 4.05
CA VAL A 145 13.23 -4.52 5.43
C VAL A 145 14.28 -4.05 6.43
N SER A 146 15.56 -4.38 6.20
CA SER A 146 16.66 -4.00 7.09
C SER A 146 16.90 -2.49 7.15
N ARG A 147 16.65 -1.77 6.05
CA ARG A 147 16.79 -0.31 5.98
C ARG A 147 15.73 0.40 6.82
N PHE A 148 14.46 0.04 6.62
CA PHE A 148 13.34 0.76 7.24
C PHE A 148 12.97 0.20 8.63
N TYR A 149 13.01 -1.13 8.78
CA TYR A 149 12.57 -1.83 9.99
C TYR A 149 13.59 -2.89 10.40
N PRO A 150 14.78 -2.51 10.86
CA PRO A 150 15.87 -3.44 11.15
C PRO A 150 15.51 -4.39 12.30
N VAL A 151 15.70 -5.69 12.07
CA VAL A 151 15.56 -6.76 13.06
C VAL A 151 16.80 -7.63 12.99
N PRO A 152 17.85 -7.36 13.80
CA PRO A 152 19.10 -8.10 13.71
C PRO A 152 18.96 -9.61 14.00
N ASP A 153 18.12 -9.96 14.96
CA ASP A 153 17.84 -11.36 15.34
C ASP A 153 16.47 -11.78 14.79
N PHE A 154 16.41 -11.94 13.46
CA PHE A 154 15.16 -12.22 12.74
C PHE A 154 14.79 -13.70 12.67
N TYR A 155 15.78 -14.62 12.76
CA TYR A 155 15.59 -16.02 12.45
C TYR A 155 15.21 -16.85 13.69
N ASP A 156 14.27 -17.78 13.52
CA ASP A 156 13.84 -18.74 14.53
C ASP A 156 14.13 -20.17 14.05
N PRO A 157 15.29 -20.77 14.44
CA PRO A 157 15.63 -22.14 14.03
C PRO A 157 14.61 -23.17 14.49
N HIS A 158 14.09 -23.01 15.72
CA HIS A 158 13.18 -23.97 16.32
C HIS A 158 11.78 -23.90 15.67
N GLY A 159 11.24 -22.70 15.48
CA GLY A 159 9.99 -22.50 14.75
C GLY A 159 10.08 -22.99 13.30
N ASN A 160 11.24 -22.82 12.66
CA ASN A 160 11.48 -23.30 11.31
C ASN A 160 11.51 -24.86 11.24
N GLU A 161 12.09 -25.51 12.22
CA GLU A 161 12.14 -26.99 12.29
C GLU A 161 10.75 -27.60 12.54
N LEU A 162 10.03 -27.08 13.51
CA LEU A 162 8.74 -27.63 13.96
C LEU A 162 7.58 -27.35 12.99
N GLY A 163 7.47 -26.12 12.49
CA GLY A 163 6.28 -25.67 11.74
C GLY A 163 6.60 -24.90 10.48
N HIS A 164 7.88 -24.91 10.04
CA HIS A 164 8.36 -24.12 8.93
C HIS A 164 8.03 -22.62 9.10
N VAL A 165 8.16 -22.13 10.35
CA VAL A 165 8.02 -20.72 10.74
C VAL A 165 9.43 -20.16 10.92
N PRO A 166 10.07 -19.61 9.88
CA PRO A 166 11.49 -19.29 9.92
C PRO A 166 11.83 -18.02 10.69
N TYR A 167 10.85 -17.20 11.02
CA TYR A 167 11.10 -15.88 11.55
C TYR A 167 10.45 -15.63 12.89
N ARG A 168 11.11 -14.79 13.70
CA ARG A 168 10.58 -14.32 14.98
C ARG A 168 9.41 -13.35 14.76
N PRO A 169 8.49 -13.18 15.74
CA PRO A 169 7.33 -12.30 15.65
C PRO A 169 7.67 -10.87 15.25
N VAL A 170 8.76 -10.31 15.77
CA VAL A 170 9.22 -8.95 15.47
C VAL A 170 9.55 -8.79 13.98
N PHE A 171 10.13 -9.84 13.35
CA PHE A 171 10.39 -9.78 11.91
C PHE A 171 9.11 -9.83 11.07
N PHE A 172 8.12 -10.64 11.47
CA PHE A 172 6.80 -10.59 10.81
C PHE A 172 6.13 -9.23 10.97
N SER A 173 6.34 -8.55 12.09
CA SER A 173 5.86 -7.17 12.29
C SER A 173 6.58 -6.19 11.36
N ALA A 174 7.90 -6.30 11.19
CA ALA A 174 8.69 -5.49 10.27
C ALA A 174 8.24 -5.71 8.81
N LEU A 175 8.16 -6.98 8.39
CA LEU A 175 7.73 -7.36 7.04
C LEU A 175 6.30 -6.94 6.75
N GLY A 176 5.36 -7.22 7.68
CA GLY A 176 3.95 -6.84 7.56
C GLY A 176 3.76 -5.33 7.48
N THR A 177 4.56 -4.56 8.20
CA THR A 177 4.58 -3.10 8.13
C THR A 177 5.02 -2.60 6.76
N LEU A 178 6.11 -3.16 6.21
CA LEU A 178 6.59 -2.78 4.88
C LEU A 178 5.59 -3.19 3.77
N VAL A 179 4.96 -4.36 3.90
CA VAL A 179 3.85 -4.78 3.01
C VAL A 179 2.69 -3.80 3.09
N ALA A 180 2.25 -3.43 4.28
CA ALA A 180 1.16 -2.46 4.47
C ALA A 180 1.51 -1.08 3.89
N ARG A 181 2.76 -0.64 4.00
CA ARG A 181 3.29 0.58 3.38
C ARG A 181 3.15 0.53 1.85
N LYS A 182 3.53 -0.59 1.21
CA LYS A 182 3.35 -0.79 -0.24
C LYS A 182 1.86 -0.85 -0.63
N ILE A 183 1.03 -1.54 0.15
CA ILE A 183 -0.43 -1.60 -0.07
C ILE A 183 -1.04 -0.20 -0.01
N ARG A 184 -0.65 0.62 0.99
CA ARG A 184 -1.08 2.01 1.09
C ARG A 184 -0.72 2.80 -0.17
N ALA A 185 0.53 2.70 -0.64
CA ALA A 185 0.99 3.39 -1.84
C ALA A 185 0.23 2.95 -3.11
N LEU A 186 -0.18 1.67 -3.19
CA LEU A 186 -1.02 1.14 -4.27
C LEU A 186 -2.47 1.64 -4.23
N ARG A 187 -3.01 1.89 -3.04
CA ARG A 187 -4.46 2.14 -2.83
C ARG A 187 -4.81 3.62 -2.60
N THR A 188 -3.82 4.47 -2.34
CA THR A 188 -4.03 5.90 -2.04
C THR A 188 -3.43 6.78 -3.14
N PRO A 189 -4.14 7.85 -3.56
CA PRO A 189 -3.57 8.82 -4.49
C PRO A 189 -2.30 9.44 -3.91
N PRO A 190 -1.21 9.55 -4.69
CA PRO A 190 0.02 10.18 -4.22
C PRO A 190 -0.14 11.69 -4.05
N TYR A 191 0.53 12.26 -3.06
CA TYR A 191 0.72 13.70 -2.96
C TYR A 191 1.57 14.20 -4.14
N LYS A 192 1.43 15.50 -4.47
CA LYS A 192 2.06 16.09 -5.66
C LYS A 192 2.97 17.27 -5.33
N VAL A 193 2.72 17.96 -4.22
CA VAL A 193 3.40 19.19 -3.84
C VAL A 193 3.91 19.08 -2.42
N ILE A 194 5.16 19.43 -2.23
CA ILE A 194 5.77 19.64 -0.91
C ILE A 194 6.00 21.15 -0.75
N VAL A 195 5.45 21.72 0.30
CA VAL A 195 5.62 23.11 0.67
C VAL A 195 6.53 23.15 1.89
N LEU A 196 7.66 23.83 1.77
CA LEU A 196 8.69 23.90 2.77
C LEU A 196 8.71 25.29 3.42
N ASP A 197 8.76 25.32 4.74
CA ASP A 197 9.24 26.50 5.45
C ASP A 197 10.75 26.68 5.28
N CYS A 198 11.30 27.80 5.70
CA CYS A 198 12.72 28.14 5.55
C CYS A 198 13.48 28.04 6.89
N ASP A 199 13.24 29.00 7.81
CA ASP A 199 13.93 29.07 9.09
C ASP A 199 13.62 27.86 9.95
N GLU A 200 14.60 27.35 10.68
CA GLU A 200 14.49 26.13 11.51
C GLU A 200 13.92 24.89 10.78
N THR A 201 13.72 25.01 9.45
CA THR A 201 13.28 23.92 8.56
C THR A 201 14.37 23.56 7.55
N LEU A 202 14.74 24.45 6.63
CA LEU A 202 15.80 24.20 5.64
C LEU A 202 17.21 24.43 6.20
N TRP A 203 17.32 25.30 7.18
CA TRP A 203 18.54 25.61 7.92
C TRP A 203 18.22 25.86 9.39
N SER A 204 19.19 25.83 10.24
CA SER A 204 19.08 26.24 11.63
C SER A 204 19.43 27.72 11.78
N GLY A 205 18.62 28.45 12.54
CA GLY A 205 18.68 29.91 12.69
C GLY A 205 17.58 30.62 11.89
N ILE A 206 17.48 31.94 12.16
CA ILE A 206 16.46 32.82 11.58
C ILE A 206 17.18 33.81 10.67
N CYS A 207 17.00 33.70 9.35
CA CYS A 207 17.78 34.52 8.40
C CYS A 207 17.54 36.04 8.55
N GLY A 208 16.36 36.47 9.02
CA GLY A 208 16.07 37.87 9.28
C GLY A 208 16.73 38.42 10.55
N GLU A 209 17.13 37.57 11.49
CA GLU A 209 17.79 37.98 12.77
C GLU A 209 19.29 37.70 12.74
N ASP A 210 19.69 36.50 12.32
CA ASP A 210 21.09 36.05 12.28
C ASP A 210 21.83 36.54 11.04
N GLY A 211 21.08 37.02 10.04
CA GLY A 211 21.58 37.36 8.72
C GLY A 211 21.77 36.12 7.81
N PRO A 212 21.85 36.32 6.50
CA PRO A 212 22.03 35.25 5.52
C PRO A 212 23.28 34.37 5.72
N ASP A 213 24.35 34.95 6.29
CA ASP A 213 25.59 34.24 6.63
C ASP A 213 25.55 33.56 8.01
N GLY A 214 24.59 33.93 8.87
CA GLY A 214 24.45 33.43 10.24
C GLY A 214 23.73 32.07 10.31
N VAL A 215 22.96 31.73 9.30
CA VAL A 215 22.24 30.44 9.25
C VAL A 215 23.20 29.26 9.06
N ARG A 216 22.85 28.11 9.61
CA ARG A 216 23.69 26.91 9.57
C ARG A 216 22.99 25.74 8.89
N ILE A 217 23.72 25.05 8.03
CA ILE A 217 23.24 23.86 7.34
C ILE A 217 24.04 22.67 7.87
N GLY A 218 23.57 22.13 8.99
CA GLY A 218 24.11 20.90 9.59
C GLY A 218 23.86 19.65 8.75
N PRO A 219 24.44 18.51 9.14
CA PRO A 219 24.25 17.24 8.43
C PRO A 219 22.77 16.85 8.30
N GLU A 220 21.98 17.09 9.32
CA GLU A 220 20.55 16.71 9.39
C GLU A 220 19.69 17.57 8.45
N ARG A 221 19.97 18.90 8.40
CA ARG A 221 19.30 19.82 7.46
C ARG A 221 19.74 19.57 6.03
N ARG A 222 20.99 19.19 5.82
CA ARG A 222 21.48 18.73 4.52
C ARG A 222 20.74 17.45 4.08
N ALA A 223 20.62 16.45 4.95
CA ALA A 223 19.89 15.21 4.68
C ALA A 223 18.41 15.48 4.33
N LEU A 224 17.74 16.42 5.03
CA LEU A 224 16.39 16.87 4.67
C LEU A 224 16.36 17.45 3.26
N GLN A 225 17.27 18.34 2.92
CA GLN A 225 17.32 18.98 1.60
C GLN A 225 17.61 17.96 0.49
N GLU A 226 18.49 16.99 0.73
CA GLU A 226 18.79 15.89 -0.20
C GLU A 226 17.55 14.99 -0.39
N PHE A 227 16.85 14.66 0.69
CA PHE A 227 15.57 13.93 0.64
C PHE A 227 14.52 14.68 -0.21
N MET A 228 14.38 15.99 -0.05
CA MET A 228 13.47 16.80 -0.86
C MET A 228 13.85 16.82 -2.34
N LEU A 229 15.15 16.81 -2.66
CA LEU A 229 15.62 16.65 -4.04
C LEU A 229 15.27 15.27 -4.62
N GLU A 230 15.34 14.22 -3.82
CA GLU A 230 14.90 12.88 -4.25
C GLU A 230 13.39 12.86 -4.53
N GLN A 231 12.58 13.49 -3.66
CA GLN A 231 11.14 13.62 -3.90
C GLN A 231 10.84 14.41 -5.19
N ARG A 232 11.61 15.47 -5.45
CA ARG A 232 11.50 16.22 -6.69
C ARG A 232 11.84 15.37 -7.92
N ARG A 233 12.91 14.55 -7.85
CA ARG A 233 13.26 13.58 -8.92
C ARG A 233 12.16 12.55 -9.14
N ALA A 234 11.47 12.15 -8.07
CA ALA A 234 10.30 11.28 -8.14
C ALA A 234 9.03 12.00 -8.65
N GLY A 235 9.12 13.29 -9.01
CA GLY A 235 8.06 14.06 -9.65
C GLY A 235 7.16 14.85 -8.72
N MET A 236 7.54 15.05 -7.46
CA MET A 236 6.87 16.01 -6.60
C MET A 236 7.35 17.44 -6.91
N LEU A 237 6.45 18.41 -6.82
CA LEU A 237 6.79 19.83 -6.90
C LEU A 237 7.25 20.32 -5.55
N LEU A 238 8.29 21.11 -5.52
CA LEU A 238 8.70 21.82 -4.32
C LEU A 238 8.21 23.26 -4.38
N CYS A 239 7.70 23.78 -3.26
CA CYS A 239 7.32 25.17 -3.08
C CYS A 239 7.91 25.69 -1.77
N LEU A 240 8.13 27.01 -1.67
CA LEU A 240 8.47 27.69 -0.42
C LEU A 240 7.23 28.38 0.15
N CYS A 241 7.04 28.29 1.47
CA CYS A 241 6.06 29.07 2.22
C CYS A 241 6.63 29.46 3.56
N SER A 242 7.15 30.67 3.66
CA SER A 242 7.85 31.14 4.86
C SER A 242 7.37 32.52 5.29
N LYS A 243 7.27 32.75 6.60
CA LYS A 243 6.99 34.06 7.20
C LYS A 243 8.31 34.82 7.38
N ASN A 244 8.72 35.49 6.33
CA ASN A 244 9.99 36.21 6.24
C ASN A 244 9.91 37.37 5.26
N ASN A 245 10.95 38.22 5.26
CA ASN A 245 11.21 39.09 4.14
C ASN A 245 11.76 38.29 2.96
N GLU A 246 11.22 38.49 1.79
CA GLU A 246 11.63 37.72 0.61
C GLU A 246 13.11 37.94 0.27
N GLU A 247 13.63 39.18 0.41
CA GLU A 247 15.03 39.52 0.11
C GLU A 247 16.00 38.72 0.98
N ASP A 248 15.74 38.60 2.28
CA ASP A 248 16.62 37.90 3.24
C ASP A 248 16.71 36.41 2.88
N VAL A 249 15.58 35.78 2.56
CA VAL A 249 15.55 34.37 2.14
C VAL A 249 16.27 34.15 0.81
N LEU A 250 16.04 35.02 -0.18
CA LEU A 250 16.71 34.93 -1.49
C LEU A 250 18.22 35.12 -1.35
N GLU A 251 18.65 36.04 -0.49
CA GLU A 251 20.08 36.27 -0.21
C GLU A 251 20.69 35.07 0.51
N THR A 252 19.99 34.46 1.45
CA THR A 252 20.42 33.22 2.13
C THR A 252 20.72 32.11 1.13
N PHE A 253 19.84 31.87 0.15
CA PHE A 253 20.08 30.88 -0.91
C PHE A 253 21.31 31.27 -1.77
N ARG A 254 21.50 32.54 -2.03
CA ARG A 254 22.63 33.03 -2.85
C ARG A 254 23.98 32.90 -2.15
N LEU A 255 24.04 33.22 -0.86
CA LEU A 255 25.27 33.22 -0.08
C LEU A 255 25.67 31.83 0.44
N ASN A 256 24.79 30.87 0.41
CA ASN A 256 25.04 29.48 0.82
C ASN A 256 25.08 28.51 -0.37
N PRO A 257 26.05 28.60 -1.31
CA PRO A 257 26.08 27.75 -2.51
C PRO A 257 26.30 26.26 -2.21
N GLY A 258 26.72 25.94 -0.97
CA GLY A 258 26.85 24.56 -0.49
C GLY A 258 25.54 23.89 -0.11
N MET A 259 24.40 24.61 -0.13
CA MET A 259 23.08 24.01 0.05
C MET A 259 22.73 23.06 -1.10
N PRO A 260 22.19 21.85 -0.83
CA PRO A 260 21.66 20.97 -1.86
C PRO A 260 20.48 21.59 -2.65
N LEU A 261 19.52 22.19 -1.93
CA LEU A 261 18.39 22.90 -2.52
C LEU A 261 18.81 24.28 -3.05
N ARG A 262 18.26 24.67 -4.20
CA ARG A 262 18.45 25.96 -4.85
C ARG A 262 17.11 26.53 -5.27
N LEU A 263 17.02 27.85 -5.47
CA LEU A 263 15.77 28.52 -5.87
C LEU A 263 15.15 27.94 -7.13
N GLU A 264 15.94 27.49 -8.08
CA GLU A 264 15.49 26.85 -9.33
C GLU A 264 14.79 25.49 -9.14
N HIS A 265 14.92 24.91 -7.95
CA HIS A 265 14.24 23.64 -7.63
C HIS A 265 12.78 23.86 -7.23
N PHE A 266 12.39 25.08 -6.91
CA PHE A 266 11.03 25.41 -6.47
C PHE A 266 10.16 25.88 -7.64
N ALA A 267 8.96 25.29 -7.73
CA ALA A 267 7.98 25.62 -8.76
C ALA A 267 7.27 26.96 -8.48
N ALA A 268 7.07 27.27 -7.20
CA ALA A 268 6.43 28.51 -6.75
C ALA A 268 6.88 28.85 -5.33
N ARG A 269 6.66 30.09 -4.91
CA ARG A 269 7.02 30.53 -3.55
C ARG A 269 6.03 31.57 -3.00
N ARG A 270 5.85 31.56 -1.68
CA ARG A 270 5.17 32.57 -0.88
C ARG A 270 6.03 32.87 0.34
N ILE A 271 6.77 33.96 0.26
CA ILE A 271 7.62 34.46 1.32
C ILE A 271 7.06 35.82 1.71
N ASN A 272 6.24 35.84 2.76
CA ASN A 272 5.52 36.99 3.26
C ASN A 272 5.00 36.73 4.66
N TRP A 273 4.34 37.69 5.29
CA TRP A 273 3.81 37.62 6.65
C TRP A 273 2.35 37.14 6.72
N ASP A 274 1.75 36.74 5.60
CA ASP A 274 0.37 36.24 5.56
C ASP A 274 0.27 34.84 6.25
N PRO A 275 -0.93 34.44 6.69
CA PRO A 275 -1.15 33.08 7.20
C PRO A 275 -0.73 32.01 6.19
N LYS A 276 -0.05 30.95 6.67
CA LYS A 276 0.42 29.86 5.78
C LYS A 276 -0.73 29.16 5.06
N SER A 277 -1.91 29.05 5.68
CA SER A 277 -3.10 28.50 5.02
C SER A 277 -3.53 29.34 3.81
N ALA A 278 -3.52 30.67 3.90
CA ALA A 278 -3.81 31.55 2.78
C ALA A 278 -2.78 31.39 1.64
N ASN A 279 -1.51 31.30 2.02
CA ASN A 279 -0.42 31.04 1.11
C ASN A 279 -0.54 29.67 0.40
N LEU A 280 -0.96 28.60 1.12
CA LEU A 280 -1.22 27.29 0.53
C LEU A 280 -2.35 27.34 -0.50
N VAL A 281 -3.45 28.02 -0.18
CA VAL A 281 -4.56 28.23 -1.13
C VAL A 281 -4.07 28.95 -2.38
N SER A 282 -3.28 30.03 -2.20
CA SER A 282 -2.72 30.77 -3.33
C SER A 282 -1.73 29.94 -4.17
N LEU A 283 -0.92 29.07 -3.56
CA LEU A 283 -0.06 28.11 -4.27
C LEU A 283 -0.88 27.06 -5.02
N ALA A 284 -1.95 26.54 -4.41
CA ALA A 284 -2.86 25.57 -5.03
C ALA A 284 -3.53 26.18 -6.27
N ASP A 285 -4.00 27.42 -6.18
CA ASP A 285 -4.58 28.16 -7.30
C ASP A 285 -3.53 28.42 -8.40
N GLU A 286 -2.32 28.83 -8.04
CA GLU A 286 -1.23 29.05 -9.02
C GLU A 286 -0.84 27.78 -9.75
N LEU A 287 -0.75 26.65 -9.04
CA LEU A 287 -0.38 25.38 -9.63
C LEU A 287 -1.58 24.65 -10.29
N GLY A 288 -2.81 25.05 -10.00
CA GLY A 288 -4.02 24.38 -10.48
C GLY A 288 -4.19 22.99 -9.91
N LEU A 289 -3.84 22.81 -8.63
CA LEU A 289 -3.89 21.54 -7.91
C LEU A 289 -4.78 21.66 -6.67
N GLY A 290 -5.46 20.56 -6.31
CA GLY A 290 -6.24 20.53 -5.07
C GLY A 290 -5.32 20.50 -3.84
N LEU A 291 -5.77 21.11 -2.73
CA LEU A 291 -5.06 21.10 -1.45
C LEU A 291 -4.83 19.69 -0.90
N ASP A 292 -5.66 18.72 -1.28
CA ASP A 292 -5.53 17.30 -0.93
C ASP A 292 -4.28 16.62 -1.53
N SER A 293 -3.55 17.33 -2.38
CA SER A 293 -2.27 16.88 -2.95
C SER A 293 -1.04 17.60 -2.37
N PHE A 294 -1.22 18.42 -1.31
CA PHE A 294 -0.17 19.21 -0.69
C PHE A 294 0.29 18.62 0.64
N ILE A 295 1.61 18.67 0.85
CA ILE A 295 2.26 18.39 2.14
C ILE A 295 2.98 19.67 2.55
N LEU A 296 2.64 20.25 3.70
CA LEU A 296 3.43 21.28 4.36
C LEU A 296 4.43 20.59 5.29
N VAL A 297 5.69 21.01 5.26
CA VAL A 297 6.75 20.60 6.19
C VAL A 297 7.24 21.85 6.92
N ASP A 298 7.14 21.85 8.23
CA ASP A 298 7.34 23.02 9.09
C ASP A 298 7.84 22.56 10.47
N ASP A 299 8.68 23.33 11.13
CA ASP A 299 9.14 23.07 12.50
C ASP A 299 8.21 23.67 13.56
N ASN A 300 7.37 24.64 13.16
CA ASN A 300 6.52 25.39 14.07
C ASN A 300 5.14 24.73 14.27
N PRO A 301 4.83 24.24 15.50
CA PRO A 301 3.56 23.58 15.77
C PRO A 301 2.35 24.49 15.60
N LYS A 302 2.50 25.81 15.76
CA LYS A 302 1.39 26.77 15.59
C LYS A 302 1.02 26.91 14.13
N GLU A 303 2.02 26.96 13.22
CA GLU A 303 1.81 27.06 11.78
C GLU A 303 1.18 25.75 11.24
N CYS A 304 1.69 24.60 11.69
CA CYS A 304 1.08 23.31 11.36
C CYS A 304 -0.38 23.21 11.83
N ALA A 305 -0.69 23.67 13.05
CA ALA A 305 -2.04 23.67 13.58
C ALA A 305 -2.96 24.66 12.84
N GLU A 306 -2.45 25.82 12.47
CA GLU A 306 -3.15 26.84 11.67
C GLU A 306 -3.55 26.27 10.31
N VAL A 307 -2.61 25.64 9.60
CA VAL A 307 -2.88 24.99 8.32
C VAL A 307 -3.83 23.79 8.49
N GLY A 308 -3.64 22.94 9.48
CA GLY A 308 -4.54 21.81 9.77
C GLY A 308 -5.98 22.23 10.04
N SER A 309 -6.19 23.41 10.65
CA SER A 309 -7.51 23.94 10.94
C SER A 309 -8.18 24.61 9.75
N ASN A 310 -7.41 25.34 8.93
CA ASN A 310 -7.94 26.13 7.82
C ASN A 310 -7.88 25.41 6.46
N CYS A 311 -6.97 24.45 6.31
CA CYS A 311 -6.78 23.64 5.11
C CYS A 311 -6.72 22.14 5.47
N PRO A 312 -7.79 21.55 6.04
CA PRO A 312 -7.78 20.18 6.56
C PRO A 312 -7.54 19.11 5.48
N GLU A 313 -7.64 19.48 4.21
CA GLU A 313 -7.32 18.60 3.08
C GLU A 313 -5.80 18.45 2.88
N ALA A 314 -5.00 19.46 3.26
CA ALA A 314 -3.55 19.42 3.15
C ALA A 314 -2.95 18.67 4.34
N LEU A 315 -1.89 17.92 4.08
CA LEU A 315 -1.11 17.26 5.13
C LEU A 315 -0.11 18.24 5.74
N ALA A 316 -0.27 18.61 7.00
CA ALA A 316 0.72 19.39 7.73
C ALA A 316 1.63 18.44 8.54
N LEU A 317 2.93 18.48 8.27
CA LEU A 317 3.96 17.68 8.93
C LEU A 317 4.84 18.57 9.79
N LEU A 318 4.69 18.43 11.09
CA LEU A 318 5.57 19.07 12.07
C LEU A 318 6.88 18.27 12.15
N LEU A 319 8.01 18.90 11.92
CA LEU A 319 9.35 18.30 12.10
C LEU A 319 9.62 17.96 13.57
N PRO A 320 10.44 16.93 13.85
CA PRO A 320 10.94 16.68 15.20
C PRO A 320 11.77 17.83 15.72
N GLY A 321 11.59 18.21 17.00
CA GLY A 321 12.39 19.24 17.63
C GLY A 321 13.86 18.85 17.84
N ASN A 322 14.18 17.55 17.84
CA ASN A 322 15.52 17.03 17.81
C ASN A 322 15.94 16.81 16.35
N GLU A 323 16.85 17.63 15.85
CA GLU A 323 17.30 17.55 14.44
C GLU A 323 17.82 16.18 14.05
N ARG A 324 18.46 15.42 14.95
CA ARG A 324 18.99 14.08 14.68
C ARG A 324 17.91 13.07 14.28
N GLU A 325 16.66 13.33 14.65
CA GLU A 325 15.53 12.47 14.32
C GLU A 325 14.93 12.77 12.94
N ILE A 326 15.24 13.92 12.35
CA ILE A 326 14.66 14.38 11.08
C ILE A 326 14.86 13.37 9.95
N PRO A 327 16.05 12.81 9.68
CA PRO A 327 16.22 11.85 8.59
C PRO A 327 15.35 10.59 8.78
N ARG A 328 15.36 10.03 10.00
CA ARG A 328 14.53 8.85 10.31
C ARG A 328 13.05 9.16 10.22
N PHE A 329 12.62 10.33 10.69
CA PHE A 329 11.23 10.77 10.58
C PHE A 329 10.79 10.83 9.11
N LEU A 330 11.55 11.46 8.24
CA LEU A 330 11.24 11.59 6.82
C LEU A 330 11.17 10.23 6.12
N ASP A 331 12.08 9.31 6.43
CA ASP A 331 12.09 7.94 5.91
C ASP A 331 10.82 7.16 6.28
N HIS A 332 10.13 7.52 7.37
CA HIS A 332 8.93 6.85 7.86
C HIS A 332 7.62 7.63 7.63
N VAL A 333 7.66 8.77 6.97
CA VAL A 333 6.45 9.45 6.49
C VAL A 333 5.99 8.82 5.18
N TRP A 334 5.08 7.87 5.26
CA TRP A 334 4.59 7.11 4.10
C TRP A 334 3.89 7.97 3.03
N ALA A 335 3.59 9.22 3.35
CA ALA A 335 3.04 10.18 2.39
C ALA A 335 4.01 10.50 1.24
N PHE A 336 5.31 10.31 1.46
CA PHE A 336 6.36 10.53 0.46
C PHE A 336 6.65 9.30 -0.43
N ASP A 337 5.96 8.17 -0.22
CA ASP A 337 6.23 6.96 -0.99
C ASP A 337 5.77 7.08 -2.45
N HIS A 338 6.62 6.65 -3.34
CA HIS A 338 6.34 6.50 -4.76
C HIS A 338 6.56 5.04 -5.17
N LEU A 339 5.61 4.47 -5.92
CA LEU A 339 5.75 3.12 -6.46
C LEU A 339 6.59 3.11 -7.72
N GLU A 340 6.40 4.10 -8.58
CA GLU A 340 7.08 4.26 -9.85
C GLU A 340 7.27 5.75 -10.16
N THR A 341 8.39 6.05 -10.83
CA THR A 341 8.69 7.38 -11.35
C THR A 341 8.76 7.30 -12.86
N THR A 342 7.89 8.03 -13.56
CA THR A 342 7.93 8.11 -15.02
C THR A 342 8.91 9.18 -15.50
N ALA A 343 9.37 9.08 -16.76
CA ALA A 343 10.21 10.11 -17.36
C ALA A 343 9.54 11.51 -17.35
N GLU A 344 8.20 11.56 -17.43
CA GLU A 344 7.45 12.82 -17.32
C GLU A 344 7.45 13.38 -15.89
N ASP A 345 7.53 12.53 -14.86
CA ASP A 345 7.64 12.98 -13.48
C ASP A 345 8.96 13.73 -13.25
N ALA A 346 10.05 13.27 -13.83
CA ALA A 346 11.35 13.94 -13.77
C ALA A 346 11.34 15.36 -14.40
N HIS A 347 10.50 15.58 -15.41
CA HIS A 347 10.37 16.86 -16.11
C HIS A 347 9.24 17.74 -15.55
N ARG A 348 8.53 17.30 -14.51
CA ARG A 348 7.33 17.97 -14.01
C ARG A 348 7.58 19.42 -13.61
N THR A 349 8.66 19.72 -12.93
CA THR A 349 9.00 21.11 -12.53
C THR A 349 9.14 22.05 -13.74
N ALA A 350 9.76 21.58 -14.82
CA ALA A 350 9.87 22.34 -16.07
C ALA A 350 8.49 22.57 -16.72
N LEU A 351 7.62 21.55 -16.71
CA LEU A 351 6.25 21.68 -17.23
C LEU A 351 5.42 22.70 -16.45
N TYR A 352 5.59 22.79 -15.15
CA TYR A 352 4.91 23.79 -14.32
C TYR A 352 5.52 25.18 -14.48
N GLY A 353 6.83 25.31 -14.70
CA GLY A 353 7.45 26.57 -15.11
C GLY A 353 6.82 27.12 -16.40
N GLN A 354 6.68 26.29 -17.42
CA GLN A 354 5.97 26.65 -18.66
C GLN A 354 4.51 27.03 -18.40
N GLN A 355 3.85 26.36 -17.45
CA GLN A 355 2.48 26.71 -17.10
C GLN A 355 2.36 28.05 -16.40
N ALA A 356 3.32 28.42 -15.57
CA ALA A 356 3.39 29.76 -14.96
C ALA A 356 3.58 30.86 -16.01
N GLU A 357 4.41 30.62 -17.03
CA GLU A 357 4.57 31.53 -18.18
C GLU A 357 3.26 31.68 -18.98
N ARG A 358 2.54 30.55 -19.23
CA ARG A 358 1.22 30.57 -19.88
C ARG A 358 0.22 31.42 -19.11
N ARG A 359 0.19 31.32 -17.78
CA ARG A 359 -0.73 32.12 -16.95
C ARG A 359 -0.40 33.60 -16.95
N ARG A 360 0.90 33.96 -16.91
CA ARG A 360 1.29 35.36 -17.08
C ARG A 360 0.83 35.91 -18.43
N PHE A 361 0.98 35.11 -19.48
CA PHE A 361 0.52 35.48 -20.81
C PHE A 361 -1.01 35.57 -20.88
N GLU A 362 -1.75 34.66 -20.21
CA GLU A 362 -3.22 34.72 -20.09
C GLU A 362 -3.70 36.02 -19.39
N GLN A 363 -3.01 36.39 -18.30
CA GLN A 363 -3.32 37.63 -17.57
C GLN A 363 -3.06 38.91 -18.39
N GLN A 364 -2.18 38.88 -19.38
CA GLN A 364 -1.85 40.00 -20.27
C GLN A 364 -2.76 40.08 -21.49
N ALA A 365 -3.50 39.01 -21.81
CA ALA A 365 -4.40 38.98 -22.95
C ALA A 365 -5.69 39.74 -22.66
N ALA A 366 -6.19 40.49 -23.63
CA ALA A 366 -7.41 41.29 -23.49
C ALA A 366 -8.69 40.43 -23.40
N SER A 367 -8.66 39.20 -23.92
CA SER A 367 -9.74 38.23 -23.82
C SER A 367 -9.24 36.81 -23.86
N LEU A 368 -10.04 35.87 -23.30
CA LEU A 368 -9.77 34.43 -23.37
C LEU A 368 -9.64 33.95 -24.83
N GLY A 369 -10.42 34.47 -25.73
CA GLY A 369 -10.37 34.13 -27.16
C GLY A 369 -9.03 34.50 -27.81
N GLU A 370 -8.53 35.72 -27.55
CA GLU A 370 -7.23 36.18 -28.03
C GLU A 370 -6.07 35.32 -27.43
N PHE A 371 -6.16 35.02 -26.13
CA PHE A 371 -5.20 34.17 -25.48
C PHE A 371 -5.12 32.79 -26.14
N LEU A 372 -6.27 32.13 -26.35
CA LEU A 372 -6.31 30.78 -26.93
C LEU A 372 -5.86 30.78 -28.41
N ALA A 373 -6.22 31.80 -29.18
CA ALA A 373 -5.74 31.94 -30.54
C ALA A 373 -4.22 32.11 -30.60
N ALA A 374 -3.66 32.87 -29.67
CA ALA A 374 -2.23 33.13 -29.61
C ALA A 374 -1.41 31.97 -29.04
N LEU A 375 -2.06 31.00 -28.37
CA LEU A 375 -1.38 29.78 -27.86
C LEU A 375 -0.95 28.85 -29.00
N ASN A 376 -1.60 28.86 -30.16
CA ASN A 376 -1.40 27.89 -31.24
C ASN A 376 -1.49 26.44 -30.73
N LEU A 377 -2.60 26.13 -30.06
CA LEU A 377 -2.81 24.83 -29.41
C LEU A 377 -3.00 23.72 -30.44
N GLU A 378 -2.09 22.76 -30.45
CA GLU A 378 -2.18 21.51 -31.21
C GLU A 378 -2.59 20.35 -30.30
N VAL A 379 -3.66 19.63 -30.67
CA VAL A 379 -4.19 18.47 -29.96
C VAL A 379 -4.07 17.26 -30.87
N ARG A 380 -3.28 16.28 -30.43
CA ARG A 380 -3.09 15.00 -31.10
C ARG A 380 -3.82 13.91 -30.34
N ILE A 381 -4.71 13.21 -31.03
CA ILE A 381 -5.48 12.07 -30.50
C ILE A 381 -5.03 10.85 -31.27
N GLU A 382 -4.42 9.90 -30.58
CA GLU A 382 -3.79 8.74 -31.22
C GLU A 382 -4.20 7.44 -30.53
N PRO A 383 -4.25 6.31 -31.23
CA PRO A 383 -4.39 5.00 -30.59
C PRO A 383 -3.30 4.74 -29.54
N PHE A 384 -3.64 3.92 -28.58
CA PHE A 384 -2.72 3.53 -27.52
C PHE A 384 -1.46 2.86 -28.07
N ALA A 385 -0.31 3.27 -27.55
CA ALA A 385 0.96 2.64 -27.79
C ALA A 385 1.50 2.01 -26.48
N PRO A 386 2.10 0.80 -26.52
CA PRO A 386 2.60 0.10 -25.32
C PRO A 386 3.58 0.93 -24.48
N ALA A 387 4.39 1.77 -25.11
CA ALA A 387 5.29 2.69 -24.40
C ALA A 387 4.60 3.73 -23.52
N ARG A 388 3.29 3.96 -23.72
CA ARG A 388 2.47 4.93 -22.96
C ARG A 388 1.75 4.29 -21.77
N LEU A 389 1.90 2.98 -21.55
CA LEU A 389 1.13 2.21 -20.55
C LEU A 389 1.24 2.80 -19.13
N ALA A 390 2.47 2.98 -18.65
CA ALA A 390 2.75 3.54 -17.32
C ALA A 390 2.07 4.91 -17.14
N ARG A 391 2.15 5.75 -18.17
CA ARG A 391 1.56 7.08 -18.12
C ARG A 391 0.03 7.06 -18.18
N VAL A 392 -0.57 6.18 -18.96
CA VAL A 392 -2.03 5.98 -19.00
C VAL A 392 -2.54 5.54 -17.62
N ALA A 393 -1.94 4.51 -17.02
CA ALA A 393 -2.28 4.06 -15.68
C ALA A 393 -2.11 5.19 -14.64
N GLN A 394 -1.00 5.91 -14.68
CA GLN A 394 -0.74 7.05 -13.81
C GLN A 394 -1.82 8.15 -13.93
N LEU A 395 -2.29 8.46 -15.14
CA LEU A 395 -3.34 9.45 -15.35
C LEU A 395 -4.66 9.00 -14.73
N THR A 396 -5.03 7.72 -14.81
CA THR A 396 -6.24 7.20 -14.13
C THR A 396 -6.14 7.36 -12.61
N GLN A 397 -4.95 7.21 -12.04
CA GLN A 397 -4.70 7.35 -10.61
C GLN A 397 -4.72 8.81 -10.13
N ARG A 398 -4.20 9.73 -10.95
CA ARG A 398 -3.92 11.11 -10.53
C ARG A 398 -4.97 12.15 -10.96
N THR A 399 -5.87 11.81 -11.89
CA THR A 399 -6.88 12.76 -12.42
C THR A 399 -8.19 12.62 -11.65
N ASN A 400 -8.63 13.72 -11.03
CA ASN A 400 -9.85 13.77 -10.22
C ASN A 400 -10.92 14.67 -10.84
N GLN A 401 -10.57 15.91 -11.22
CA GLN A 401 -11.54 16.96 -11.60
C GLN A 401 -12.23 16.66 -12.93
N MET A 402 -11.45 16.30 -13.94
CA MET A 402 -11.98 15.94 -15.26
C MET A 402 -11.79 14.42 -15.45
N ASN A 403 -12.63 13.66 -14.79
CA ASN A 403 -12.69 12.21 -14.87
C ASN A 403 -14.15 11.77 -14.65
N PHE A 404 -14.76 11.17 -15.67
CA PHE A 404 -16.20 10.88 -15.67
C PHE A 404 -16.55 9.76 -14.68
N THR A 405 -15.82 8.65 -14.71
CA THR A 405 -16.14 7.46 -13.91
C THR A 405 -15.25 7.33 -12.66
N VAL A 406 -14.16 8.06 -12.58
CA VAL A 406 -13.16 8.02 -11.51
C VAL A 406 -12.58 6.61 -11.29
N ILE A 407 -12.71 5.73 -12.27
CA ILE A 407 -12.14 4.39 -12.23
C ILE A 407 -10.62 4.50 -12.28
N ARG A 408 -9.96 3.95 -11.28
CA ARG A 408 -8.50 3.91 -11.16
C ARG A 408 -8.00 2.57 -11.64
N ARG A 409 -7.05 2.56 -12.55
CA ARG A 409 -6.50 1.34 -13.13
C ARG A 409 -5.00 1.25 -12.94
N THR A 410 -4.54 0.07 -12.59
CA THR A 410 -3.12 -0.29 -12.68
C THR A 410 -2.76 -0.61 -14.13
N GLU A 411 -1.48 -0.71 -14.43
CA GLU A 411 -1.01 -1.08 -15.77
C GLU A 411 -1.50 -2.46 -16.19
N SER A 412 -1.53 -3.42 -15.26
CA SER A 412 -2.08 -4.76 -15.52
C SER A 412 -3.57 -4.73 -15.89
N GLN A 413 -4.35 -3.88 -15.22
CA GLN A 413 -5.77 -3.71 -15.53
C GLN A 413 -5.99 -3.05 -16.90
N VAL A 414 -5.15 -2.07 -17.26
CA VAL A 414 -5.17 -1.46 -18.60
C VAL A 414 -4.80 -2.49 -19.66
N GLN A 415 -3.77 -3.31 -19.42
CA GLN A 415 -3.38 -4.39 -20.34
C GLN A 415 -4.45 -5.47 -20.46
N SER A 416 -5.09 -5.85 -19.36
CA SER A 416 -6.18 -6.83 -19.36
C SER A 416 -7.35 -6.36 -20.22
N LEU A 417 -7.75 -5.10 -20.05
CA LEU A 417 -8.83 -4.46 -20.81
C LEU A 417 -8.56 -4.45 -22.33
N LEU A 418 -7.31 -4.20 -22.72
CA LEU A 418 -6.88 -4.27 -24.12
C LEU A 418 -6.87 -5.69 -24.69
N ARG A 419 -6.43 -6.69 -23.89
CA ARG A 419 -6.37 -8.08 -24.33
C ARG A 419 -7.72 -8.75 -24.45
N SER A 420 -8.66 -8.41 -23.55
CA SER A 420 -10.04 -8.95 -23.62
C SER A 420 -10.80 -8.41 -24.84
N GLY A 421 -10.31 -7.33 -25.46
CA GLY A 421 -11.00 -6.65 -26.54
C GLY A 421 -12.28 -5.93 -26.09
N GLU A 422 -12.49 -5.79 -24.78
CA GLU A 422 -13.65 -5.10 -24.21
C GLU A 422 -13.61 -3.59 -24.43
N ALA A 423 -12.40 -3.02 -24.52
CA ALA A 423 -12.25 -1.60 -24.78
C ALA A 423 -11.05 -1.25 -25.67
N GLU A 424 -11.21 -0.18 -26.41
CA GLU A 424 -10.15 0.51 -27.13
C GLU A 424 -9.67 1.71 -26.30
N ILE A 425 -8.42 2.11 -26.50
CA ILE A 425 -7.81 3.23 -25.77
C ILE A 425 -7.26 4.24 -26.77
N LEU A 426 -7.66 5.51 -26.61
CA LEU A 426 -7.08 6.66 -27.28
C LEU A 426 -6.34 7.52 -26.25
N THR A 427 -5.20 8.04 -26.66
CA THR A 427 -4.34 8.92 -25.86
C THR A 427 -4.31 10.32 -26.48
N VAL A 428 -4.25 11.34 -25.62
CA VAL A 428 -4.29 12.73 -26.04
C VAL A 428 -3.04 13.47 -25.58
N GLU A 429 -2.28 13.98 -26.53
CA GLU A 429 -1.14 14.86 -26.32
C GLU A 429 -1.48 16.29 -26.76
N VAL A 430 -0.95 17.26 -26.05
CA VAL A 430 -1.18 18.67 -26.32
C VAL A 430 0.15 19.39 -26.36
N THR A 431 0.32 20.27 -27.33
CA THR A 431 1.45 21.20 -27.45
C THR A 431 0.96 22.61 -27.73
N ASP A 432 1.73 23.63 -27.33
CA ASP A 432 1.50 25.01 -27.67
C ASP A 432 2.84 25.76 -27.89
N ARG A 433 2.78 27.07 -28.11
CA ARG A 433 3.97 27.92 -28.32
C ARG A 433 4.99 27.90 -27.17
N PHE A 434 4.59 27.53 -25.96
CA PHE A 434 5.46 27.46 -24.78
C PHE A 434 6.04 26.06 -24.54
N GLY A 435 5.53 25.04 -25.27
CA GLY A 435 6.04 23.68 -25.22
C GLY A 435 4.98 22.60 -25.06
N SER A 436 5.42 21.38 -24.80
CA SER A 436 4.53 20.22 -24.66
C SER A 436 3.91 20.15 -23.27
N TYR A 437 2.63 19.77 -23.20
CA TYR A 437 1.95 19.37 -21.96
C TYR A 437 2.17 17.88 -21.65
N GLY A 438 2.79 17.14 -22.59
CA GLY A 438 2.88 15.69 -22.56
C GLY A 438 1.56 15.00 -22.82
N LEU A 439 1.45 13.73 -22.42
CA LEU A 439 0.21 12.97 -22.47
C LEU A 439 -0.72 13.45 -21.34
N VAL A 440 -1.82 14.11 -21.72
CA VAL A 440 -2.74 14.78 -20.80
C VAL A 440 -4.13 14.19 -20.74
N GLY A 441 -4.55 13.42 -21.75
CA GLY A 441 -5.90 12.84 -21.81
C GLY A 441 -5.91 11.37 -22.19
N VAL A 442 -6.92 10.65 -21.71
CA VAL A 442 -7.17 9.24 -22.04
C VAL A 442 -8.66 9.03 -22.23
N MET A 443 -9.02 8.29 -23.27
CA MET A 443 -10.38 7.81 -23.53
C MET A 443 -10.34 6.30 -23.68
N MET A 444 -11.13 5.58 -22.88
CA MET A 444 -11.33 4.13 -22.99
C MET A 444 -12.80 3.89 -23.30
N PHE A 445 -13.08 3.10 -24.32
CA PHE A 445 -14.45 2.90 -24.79
C PHE A 445 -14.63 1.55 -25.46
N GLY A 446 -15.84 1.00 -25.35
CA GLY A 446 -16.31 -0.16 -26.10
C GLY A 446 -17.31 0.23 -27.18
N SER A 447 -17.64 -0.70 -28.07
CA SER A 447 -18.68 -0.53 -29.08
C SER A 447 -19.72 -1.66 -28.93
N GLY A 448 -21.00 -1.31 -28.85
CA GLY A 448 -22.11 -2.26 -28.72
C GLY A 448 -23.45 -1.56 -28.83
N ASP A 449 -24.52 -2.29 -29.13
CA ASP A 449 -25.93 -1.83 -29.16
C ASP A 449 -26.17 -0.51 -29.93
N GLY A 450 -25.41 -0.27 -31.02
CA GLY A 450 -25.53 0.94 -31.83
C GLY A 450 -24.89 2.18 -31.19
N ALA A 451 -24.13 2.04 -30.12
CA ALA A 451 -23.45 3.12 -29.41
C ALA A 451 -21.97 2.84 -29.19
N LEU A 452 -21.22 3.90 -29.01
CA LEU A 452 -19.85 3.89 -28.46
C LEU A 452 -19.96 4.25 -26.99
N SER A 453 -19.70 3.29 -26.11
CA SER A 453 -19.85 3.46 -24.65
C SER A 453 -18.51 3.77 -24.00
N LEU A 454 -18.41 4.95 -23.36
CA LEU A 454 -17.24 5.42 -22.64
C LEU A 454 -17.15 4.76 -21.26
N ASP A 455 -16.08 4.00 -21.06
CA ASP A 455 -15.65 3.48 -19.77
C ASP A 455 -14.84 4.52 -18.98
N THR A 456 -13.91 5.18 -19.65
CA THR A 456 -13.05 6.22 -19.05
C THR A 456 -12.91 7.39 -19.98
N PHE A 457 -13.15 8.59 -19.44
CA PHE A 457 -12.81 9.86 -20.08
C PHE A 457 -12.15 10.75 -19.05
N LEU A 458 -10.88 11.05 -19.25
CA LEU A 458 -10.14 11.90 -18.34
C LEU A 458 -9.22 12.89 -19.07
N LEU A 459 -9.05 14.05 -18.46
CA LEU A 459 -8.15 15.09 -18.93
C LEU A 459 -7.45 15.75 -17.74
N SER A 460 -6.12 15.87 -17.82
CA SER A 460 -5.29 16.54 -16.82
C SER A 460 -5.70 18.01 -16.67
N CYS A 461 -5.70 18.52 -15.43
CA CYS A 461 -5.99 19.91 -15.13
C CYS A 461 -5.12 20.92 -15.90
N ARG A 462 -3.93 20.53 -16.36
CA ARG A 462 -3.03 21.35 -17.17
C ARG A 462 -3.61 21.78 -18.53
N ALA A 463 -4.50 20.96 -19.10
CA ALA A 463 -5.09 21.18 -20.42
C ALA A 463 -6.58 21.61 -20.37
N LEU A 464 -7.16 21.67 -19.17
CA LEU A 464 -8.57 22.02 -18.95
C LEU A 464 -8.89 23.47 -19.35
N GLY A 465 -10.14 23.69 -19.84
CA GLY A 465 -10.63 25.04 -20.18
C GLY A 465 -10.03 25.64 -21.45
N ARG A 466 -9.33 24.81 -22.25
CA ARG A 466 -8.72 25.23 -23.53
C ARG A 466 -9.38 24.59 -24.74
N GLY A 467 -10.56 23.98 -24.56
CA GLY A 467 -11.31 23.30 -25.60
C GLY A 467 -10.77 21.92 -25.99
N VAL A 468 -9.80 21.39 -25.27
CA VAL A 468 -9.26 20.04 -25.48
C VAL A 468 -10.35 19.00 -25.23
N GLU A 469 -11.10 19.14 -24.14
CA GLU A 469 -12.23 18.30 -23.75
C GLU A 469 -13.31 18.25 -24.85
N HIS A 470 -13.59 19.36 -25.50
CA HIS A 470 -14.52 19.42 -26.63
C HIS A 470 -13.99 18.65 -27.83
N ARG A 471 -12.70 18.84 -28.18
CA ARG A 471 -12.05 18.11 -29.29
C ARG A 471 -12.02 16.61 -29.07
N MET A 472 -11.85 16.18 -27.81
CA MET A 472 -11.88 14.76 -27.42
C MET A 472 -13.27 14.15 -27.69
N LEU A 473 -14.35 14.79 -27.22
CA LEU A 473 -15.72 14.31 -27.46
C LEU A 473 -16.11 14.40 -28.95
N ALA A 474 -15.73 15.48 -29.62
CA ALA A 474 -15.99 15.61 -31.08
C ALA A 474 -15.29 14.52 -31.88
N HIS A 475 -14.08 14.08 -31.44
CA HIS A 475 -13.36 12.94 -32.06
C HIS A 475 -14.15 11.65 -31.90
N LEU A 476 -14.67 11.36 -30.69
CA LEU A 476 -15.49 10.17 -30.44
C LEU A 476 -16.80 10.21 -31.26
N GLY A 477 -17.41 11.37 -31.40
CA GLY A 477 -18.61 11.56 -32.28
C GLY A 477 -18.29 11.20 -33.75
N ARG A 478 -17.17 11.67 -34.29
CA ARG A 478 -16.73 11.31 -35.65
C ARG A 478 -16.42 9.82 -35.78
N LEU A 479 -15.72 9.26 -34.81
CA LEU A 479 -15.40 7.82 -34.78
C LEU A 479 -16.65 6.95 -34.74
N ALA A 480 -17.67 7.35 -33.95
CA ALA A 480 -18.97 6.67 -33.94
C ALA A 480 -19.65 6.69 -35.30
N ILE A 481 -19.66 7.83 -35.99
CA ILE A 481 -20.22 7.98 -37.35
C ILE A 481 -19.46 7.07 -38.33
N GLU A 482 -18.14 7.09 -38.31
CA GLU A 482 -17.29 6.24 -39.18
C GLU A 482 -17.58 4.74 -39.00
N ARG A 483 -17.99 4.35 -37.81
CA ARG A 483 -18.37 2.98 -37.47
C ARG A 483 -19.85 2.64 -37.67
N GLY A 484 -20.64 3.60 -38.15
CA GLY A 484 -22.07 3.43 -38.34
C GLY A 484 -22.89 3.37 -37.02
N LEU A 485 -22.31 3.86 -35.92
CA LEU A 485 -22.97 3.97 -34.64
C LEU A 485 -23.74 5.25 -34.49
N GLN A 486 -24.91 5.20 -33.85
CA GLN A 486 -25.81 6.35 -33.75
C GLN A 486 -25.53 7.25 -32.55
N TYR A 487 -24.96 6.67 -31.49
CA TYR A 487 -24.81 7.33 -30.20
C TYR A 487 -23.40 7.20 -29.66
N VAL A 488 -23.03 8.15 -28.78
CA VAL A 488 -21.91 8.06 -27.84
C VAL A 488 -22.50 8.17 -26.44
N GLU A 489 -22.25 7.18 -25.62
CA GLU A 489 -22.72 7.08 -24.23
C GLU A 489 -21.59 7.38 -23.27
N ALA A 490 -21.80 8.36 -22.39
CA ALA A 490 -20.86 8.73 -21.34
C ALA A 490 -21.49 8.45 -19.97
N LEU A 491 -21.02 7.43 -19.30
CA LEU A 491 -21.37 7.16 -17.91
C LEU A 491 -20.64 8.15 -17.01
N PHE A 492 -21.35 8.73 -16.04
CA PHE A 492 -20.80 9.66 -15.08
C PHE A 492 -21.09 9.21 -13.66
N HIS A 493 -20.03 9.04 -12.88
CA HIS A 493 -20.13 8.68 -11.46
C HIS A 493 -19.87 9.93 -10.61
N PRO A 494 -20.91 10.50 -9.94
CA PRO A 494 -20.77 11.73 -9.17
C PRO A 494 -19.88 11.58 -7.96
N THR A 495 -18.93 12.49 -7.79
CA THR A 495 -18.09 12.59 -6.59
C THR A 495 -17.91 14.05 -6.20
N ALA A 496 -17.47 14.32 -4.96
CA ALA A 496 -17.16 15.67 -4.52
C ALA A 496 -16.05 16.36 -5.36
N ARG A 497 -15.24 15.59 -6.09
CA ARG A 497 -14.04 16.09 -6.79
C ARG A 497 -14.21 16.25 -8.30
N ASN A 498 -15.19 15.58 -8.94
CA ASN A 498 -15.38 15.62 -10.39
C ASN A 498 -16.56 16.49 -10.84
N ARG A 499 -17.02 17.40 -9.98
CA ARG A 499 -18.05 18.37 -10.31
C ARG A 499 -17.73 19.18 -11.60
N PRO A 500 -16.48 19.62 -11.86
CA PRO A 500 -16.16 20.31 -13.13
C PRO A 500 -16.45 19.46 -14.37
N ALA A 501 -16.28 18.15 -14.30
CA ALA A 501 -16.62 17.24 -15.40
C ALA A 501 -18.14 17.14 -15.63
N LEU A 502 -18.95 17.16 -14.57
CA LEU A 502 -20.41 17.20 -14.68
C LEU A 502 -20.89 18.52 -15.29
N GLU A 503 -20.35 19.63 -14.80
CA GLU A 503 -20.66 20.97 -15.33
C GLU A 503 -20.31 21.06 -16.82
N PHE A 504 -19.17 20.48 -17.21
CA PHE A 504 -18.80 20.36 -18.62
C PHE A 504 -19.82 19.52 -19.42
N LEU A 505 -20.18 18.31 -18.99
CA LEU A 505 -21.17 17.48 -19.69
C LEU A 505 -22.53 18.21 -19.84
N ARG A 506 -22.97 18.85 -18.78
CA ARG A 506 -24.21 19.63 -18.80
C ARG A 506 -24.13 20.85 -19.69
N SER A 507 -22.98 21.51 -19.79
CA SER A 507 -22.80 22.70 -20.67
C SER A 507 -22.92 22.34 -22.13
N ILE A 508 -22.55 21.11 -22.51
CA ILE A 508 -22.61 20.66 -23.91
C ILE A 508 -23.91 19.91 -24.25
N GLY A 509 -24.68 19.43 -23.25
CA GLY A 509 -25.86 18.65 -23.58
C GLY A 509 -26.66 18.15 -22.40
N ALA A 510 -27.11 19.02 -21.51
CA ALA A 510 -27.98 18.66 -20.38
C ALA A 510 -29.26 17.91 -20.82
N GLN A 511 -29.76 18.18 -22.05
CA GLN A 511 -30.95 17.50 -22.60
C GLN A 511 -30.73 16.02 -22.91
N PHE A 512 -29.51 15.54 -22.90
CA PHE A 512 -29.14 14.14 -23.14
C PHE A 512 -28.83 13.38 -21.87
N GLU A 513 -29.02 14.03 -20.69
CA GLU A 513 -28.80 13.42 -19.36
C GLU A 513 -30.00 12.52 -19.00
N ALA A 514 -29.71 11.33 -18.47
CA ALA A 514 -30.68 10.40 -17.91
C ALA A 514 -30.12 9.81 -16.60
N GLU A 515 -31.00 9.49 -15.65
CA GLU A 515 -30.63 8.80 -14.44
C GLU A 515 -30.41 7.32 -14.70
N ALA A 516 -29.30 6.76 -14.19
CA ALA A 516 -28.94 5.34 -14.26
C ALA A 516 -28.58 4.82 -12.85
N GLY A 517 -29.58 4.71 -11.99
CA GLY A 517 -29.41 4.33 -10.58
C GLY A 517 -28.68 5.43 -9.76
N SER A 518 -27.50 5.16 -9.24
CA SER A 518 -26.67 6.15 -8.55
C SER A 518 -25.75 6.94 -9.47
N GLU A 519 -25.80 6.67 -10.77
CA GLU A 519 -24.97 7.26 -11.80
C GLU A 519 -25.82 8.11 -12.77
N LEU A 520 -25.16 8.89 -13.62
CA LEU A 520 -25.80 9.65 -14.69
C LEU A 520 -25.30 9.12 -16.03
N LEU A 521 -26.21 8.92 -16.97
CA LEU A 521 -25.91 8.54 -18.34
C LEU A 521 -26.19 9.71 -19.28
N PHE A 522 -25.18 10.14 -20.02
CA PHE A 522 -25.35 11.10 -21.11
C PHE A 522 -25.31 10.33 -22.44
N ARG A 523 -26.41 10.29 -23.15
CA ARG A 523 -26.55 9.63 -24.45
C ARG A 523 -26.62 10.60 -25.58
N PHE A 524 -25.46 10.94 -26.12
CA PHE A 524 -25.33 11.94 -27.18
C PHE A 524 -25.55 11.33 -28.57
N PRO A 525 -26.35 11.94 -29.48
CA PRO A 525 -26.29 11.58 -30.89
C PRO A 525 -24.88 11.83 -31.46
N ALA A 526 -24.34 10.85 -32.18
CA ALA A 526 -22.96 10.91 -32.70
C ALA A 526 -22.74 12.16 -33.60
N ALA A 527 -23.71 12.50 -34.44
CA ALA A 527 -23.68 13.67 -35.30
C ALA A 527 -23.63 14.97 -34.49
N TYR A 528 -24.31 15.02 -33.33
CA TYR A 528 -24.27 16.18 -32.45
C TYR A 528 -22.88 16.38 -31.87
N LEU A 529 -22.27 15.32 -31.31
CA LEU A 529 -20.92 15.39 -30.75
C LEU A 529 -19.86 15.72 -31.80
N ALA A 530 -19.97 15.16 -33.01
CA ALA A 530 -19.03 15.43 -34.10
C ALA A 530 -18.93 16.89 -34.47
N GLY A 531 -20.02 17.65 -34.26
CA GLY A 531 -20.13 19.08 -34.54
C GLY A 531 -19.86 20.02 -33.38
N ILE A 532 -19.50 19.50 -32.21
CA ILE A 532 -19.20 20.35 -31.03
C ILE A 532 -17.91 21.13 -31.26
N GLU A 533 -18.01 22.44 -31.12
CA GLU A 533 -16.90 23.39 -31.16
C GLU A 533 -16.78 24.12 -29.82
N TYR A 534 -15.57 24.35 -29.37
CA TYR A 534 -15.31 25.19 -28.21
C TYR A 534 -15.44 26.69 -28.63
N LYS A 535 -16.32 27.41 -27.97
CA LYS A 535 -16.50 28.85 -28.18
C LYS A 535 -16.05 29.62 -26.93
N PRO A 536 -14.88 30.28 -26.97
CA PRO A 536 -14.40 31.08 -25.85
C PRO A 536 -15.41 32.22 -25.60
N GLY A 537 -16.03 32.29 -24.42
CA GLY A 537 -16.97 33.33 -24.01
C GLY A 537 -18.41 32.89 -23.77
N GLU A 538 -18.84 31.71 -24.23
CA GLU A 538 -20.18 31.16 -23.92
C GLU A 538 -20.25 30.35 -22.64
N ALA A 539 -19.11 29.83 -22.18
CA ALA A 539 -18.98 29.20 -20.85
C ALA A 539 -17.62 29.58 -20.26
N ARG A 540 -17.62 30.56 -19.38
CA ARG A 540 -16.52 30.65 -18.41
C ARG A 540 -16.63 29.42 -17.55
N PRO A 541 -15.61 28.53 -17.44
CA PRO A 541 -15.59 27.64 -16.32
C PRO A 541 -15.73 28.51 -15.07
N PRO A 542 -16.68 28.22 -14.16
CA PRO A 542 -16.85 29.05 -12.99
C PRO A 542 -15.47 29.23 -12.37
N ALA A 543 -15.13 30.47 -12.04
CA ALA A 543 -14.00 30.78 -11.19
C ALA A 543 -14.09 29.78 -10.04
N ALA A 544 -12.97 29.11 -9.72
CA ALA A 544 -12.93 28.05 -8.71
C ALA A 544 -13.92 28.41 -7.58
N PRO A 545 -14.94 27.59 -7.33
CA PRO A 545 -16.06 28.02 -6.51
C PRO A 545 -15.53 28.53 -5.20
N ALA A 546 -15.98 29.72 -4.81
CA ALA A 546 -15.86 30.18 -3.44
C ALA A 546 -16.26 28.98 -2.56
N ARG A 547 -15.33 28.53 -1.69
CA ARG A 547 -15.42 27.36 -0.81
C ARG A 547 -16.88 26.96 -0.58
N PRO A 548 -17.37 25.79 -1.01
CA PRO A 548 -18.68 25.35 -0.61
C PRO A 548 -18.66 25.25 0.92
N ALA A 549 -19.63 25.91 1.56
CA ALA A 549 -19.90 25.65 2.97
C ALA A 549 -19.97 24.14 3.16
N ARG A 550 -19.17 23.65 4.11
CA ARG A 550 -18.97 22.27 4.52
C ARG A 550 -20.21 21.40 4.25
N ALA A 551 -20.19 20.62 3.16
CA ALA A 551 -21.07 19.46 3.10
C ALA A 551 -20.59 18.50 4.19
N PRO A 552 -21.47 17.90 5.01
CA PRO A 552 -21.05 16.93 6.00
C PRO A 552 -20.31 15.81 5.25
N LEU A 553 -19.09 15.56 5.68
CA LEU A 553 -18.27 14.43 5.22
C LEU A 553 -19.11 13.16 5.39
N SER A 554 -19.36 12.46 4.27
CA SER A 554 -19.85 11.08 4.32
C SER A 554 -18.94 10.30 5.27
N GLU A 555 -19.53 9.53 6.18
CA GLU A 555 -18.94 8.70 7.24
C GLU A 555 -17.42 8.73 7.30
N GLU A 556 -16.91 9.43 8.30
CA GLU A 556 -15.52 9.86 8.46
C GLU A 556 -14.55 8.68 8.43
N ARG A 557 -13.92 8.44 7.28
CA ARG A 557 -12.63 7.78 7.29
C ARG A 557 -11.67 8.70 8.03
N LYS A 558 -11.21 8.30 9.20
CA LYS A 558 -10.17 9.04 9.92
C LYS A 558 -9.00 9.25 8.96
N PRO A 559 -8.54 10.50 8.77
CA PRO A 559 -7.34 10.74 7.97
C PRO A 559 -6.16 9.96 8.57
N VAL A 560 -5.33 9.36 7.72
CA VAL A 560 -4.13 8.63 8.16
C VAL A 560 -3.17 9.61 8.85
N ASP A 561 -2.82 9.35 10.08
CA ASP A 561 -1.86 10.16 10.84
C ASP A 561 -0.42 9.74 10.53
N TYR A 562 0.10 10.27 9.43
CA TYR A 562 1.48 9.98 8.98
C TYR A 562 2.54 10.46 9.96
N ALA A 563 2.29 11.54 10.70
CA ALA A 563 3.22 12.05 11.69
C ALA A 563 3.35 11.07 12.88
N ARG A 564 2.22 10.50 13.34
CA ARG A 564 2.21 9.45 14.36
C ARG A 564 2.90 8.17 13.87
N ILE A 565 2.62 7.75 12.62
CA ILE A 565 3.29 6.60 12.00
C ILE A 565 4.81 6.80 12.04
N ALA A 566 5.29 7.96 11.58
CA ALA A 566 6.70 8.25 11.51
C ALA A 566 7.40 8.40 12.87
N ARG A 567 6.68 8.81 13.93
CA ARG A 567 7.25 9.00 15.27
C ARG A 567 7.14 7.78 16.16
N GLU A 568 5.99 7.09 16.11
CA GLU A 568 5.64 6.06 17.10
C GLU A 568 5.60 4.65 16.52
N LEU A 569 5.46 4.49 15.18
CA LEU A 569 5.32 3.22 14.49
C LEU A 569 6.45 2.99 13.47
N ASN A 570 7.64 3.47 13.82
CA ASN A 570 8.84 3.35 13.01
C ASN A 570 9.85 2.32 13.56
N ASP A 571 9.48 1.60 14.63
CA ASP A 571 10.28 0.59 15.28
C ASP A 571 9.52 -0.75 15.33
N PRO A 572 10.09 -1.84 14.78
CA PRO A 572 9.40 -3.13 14.67
C PRO A 572 9.04 -3.75 16.03
N GLU A 573 9.84 -3.52 17.08
CA GLU A 573 9.50 -4.03 18.42
C GLU A 573 8.31 -3.28 19.02
N GLN A 574 8.25 -1.96 18.85
CA GLN A 574 7.11 -1.17 19.32
C GLN A 574 5.83 -1.55 18.57
N ILE A 575 5.93 -1.76 17.25
CA ILE A 575 4.80 -2.24 16.44
C ILE A 575 4.34 -3.60 16.94
N ALA A 576 5.26 -4.56 17.14
CA ALA A 576 4.94 -5.89 17.65
C ALA A 576 4.23 -5.84 19.02
N ARG A 577 4.71 -4.97 19.93
CA ARG A 577 4.06 -4.77 21.24
C ARG A 577 2.64 -4.18 21.10
N ARG A 578 2.42 -3.24 20.18
CA ARG A 578 1.08 -2.67 19.95
C ARG A 578 0.13 -3.70 19.33
N VAL A 579 0.60 -4.44 18.33
CA VAL A 579 -0.16 -5.54 17.72
C VAL A 579 -0.56 -6.57 18.78
N ALA A 580 0.37 -6.98 19.64
CA ALA A 580 0.08 -7.89 20.74
C ALA A 580 -0.87 -7.32 21.80
N ALA A 581 -0.80 -6.00 22.08
CA ALA A 581 -1.68 -5.35 23.05
C ALA A 581 -3.15 -5.26 22.56
N GLU A 582 -3.35 -5.15 21.25
CA GLU A 582 -4.70 -5.14 20.65
C GLU A 582 -5.36 -6.52 20.61
N ARG A 583 -4.56 -7.58 20.77
CA ARG A 583 -5.04 -8.97 20.93
C ARG A 583 -5.82 -9.23 22.19
N ARG A 584 -5.87 -8.32 23.16
CA ARG A 584 -6.62 -8.57 24.40
C ARG A 584 -8.06 -8.92 24.06
N PRO A 585 -8.46 -10.21 24.17
CA PRO A 585 -9.84 -10.57 24.06
C PRO A 585 -10.57 -9.93 25.21
N ALA A 586 -11.69 -9.30 24.93
CA ALA A 586 -12.78 -9.24 25.88
C ALA A 586 -13.35 -10.66 26.03
N ALA A 587 -12.54 -11.66 26.27
CA ALA A 587 -12.97 -13.03 26.45
C ALA A 587 -13.30 -13.25 27.90
N ARG A 588 -14.59 -13.33 28.18
CA ARG A 588 -15.07 -14.13 29.29
C ARG A 588 -14.77 -15.58 28.91
N PRO A 589 -14.16 -16.41 29.82
CA PRO A 589 -14.02 -17.84 29.56
C PRO A 589 -15.42 -18.43 29.30
N ASN A 590 -15.64 -18.95 28.11
CA ASN A 590 -16.90 -19.60 27.72
C ASN A 590 -16.93 -21.09 28.11
N GLY A 591 -15.97 -21.54 28.91
CA GLY A 591 -15.93 -22.91 29.42
C GLY A 591 -16.63 -23.03 30.78
N ASP A 592 -17.03 -24.22 31.13
CA ASP A 592 -17.67 -24.55 32.41
C ASP A 592 -16.76 -24.30 33.65
N GLY A 593 -15.62 -23.63 33.49
CA GLY A 593 -14.70 -23.25 34.55
C GLY A 593 -14.15 -24.47 35.34
N ALA A 594 -14.13 -25.66 34.73
CA ALA A 594 -13.66 -26.86 35.41
C ALA A 594 -12.19 -26.67 35.83
N ALA A 595 -11.94 -26.68 37.13
CA ALA A 595 -10.60 -26.53 37.68
C ALA A 595 -9.73 -27.76 37.34
N PRO A 596 -8.40 -27.60 37.26
CA PRO A 596 -7.47 -28.70 37.07
C PRO A 596 -7.65 -29.80 38.12
N ARG A 597 -7.76 -31.04 37.68
CA ARG A 597 -8.01 -32.21 38.53
C ARG A 597 -6.72 -32.91 38.96
N THR A 598 -5.69 -32.86 38.11
CA THR A 598 -4.39 -33.45 38.38
C THR A 598 -3.30 -32.37 38.53
N ASP A 599 -2.16 -32.74 39.04
CA ASP A 599 -0.98 -31.86 39.15
C ASP A 599 -0.43 -31.50 37.76
N LEU A 600 -0.51 -32.41 36.79
CA LEU A 600 -0.14 -32.22 35.43
C LEU A 600 -1.07 -31.19 34.77
N GLU A 601 -2.40 -31.36 34.88
CA GLU A 601 -3.39 -30.39 34.36
C GLU A 601 -3.17 -29.00 34.95
N ARG A 602 -2.84 -28.89 36.24
CA ARG A 602 -2.56 -27.62 36.92
C ARG A 602 -1.33 -26.92 36.31
N ARG A 603 -0.24 -27.64 36.16
CA ARG A 603 1.01 -27.11 35.57
C ARG A 603 0.81 -26.69 34.10
N LEU A 604 0.07 -27.48 33.32
CA LEU A 604 -0.27 -27.14 31.96
C LEU A 604 -1.19 -25.90 31.88
N ALA A 605 -2.20 -25.80 32.74
CA ALA A 605 -3.08 -24.63 32.83
C ALA A 605 -2.33 -23.34 33.23
N GLU A 606 -1.30 -23.46 34.12
CA GLU A 606 -0.42 -22.34 34.48
C GLU A 606 0.44 -21.89 33.29
N ILE A 607 0.94 -22.81 32.47
CA ILE A 607 1.66 -22.48 31.22
C ILE A 607 0.74 -21.76 30.26
N TRP A 608 -0.49 -22.27 30.07
CA TRP A 608 -1.49 -21.66 29.21
C TRP A 608 -1.86 -20.25 29.67
N ALA A 609 -2.21 -20.08 30.97
CA ALA A 609 -2.55 -18.80 31.55
C ALA A 609 -1.45 -17.76 31.35
N ARG A 610 -0.20 -18.15 31.52
CA ARG A 610 0.97 -17.30 31.29
C ARG A 610 1.13 -16.93 29.82
N LEU A 611 1.04 -17.90 28.90
CA LEU A 611 1.21 -17.67 27.46
C LEU A 611 0.05 -16.85 26.87
N LEU A 612 -1.18 -17.08 27.35
CA LEU A 612 -2.38 -16.39 26.92
C LEU A 612 -2.62 -15.07 27.69
N HIS A 613 -1.76 -14.77 28.69
CA HIS A 613 -1.93 -13.61 29.58
C HIS A 613 -3.29 -13.56 30.28
N LEU A 614 -3.83 -14.73 30.65
CA LEU A 614 -5.09 -14.89 31.39
C LEU A 614 -4.87 -15.10 32.87
N PRO A 615 -5.79 -14.72 33.74
CA PRO A 615 -5.66 -14.96 35.18
C PRO A 615 -5.80 -16.43 35.57
N ALA A 616 -6.56 -17.20 34.80
CA ALA A 616 -6.74 -18.64 34.91
C ALA A 616 -7.34 -19.22 33.62
N VAL A 617 -7.17 -20.53 33.42
CA VAL A 617 -7.69 -21.30 32.28
C VAL A 617 -8.37 -22.56 32.79
N GLY A 618 -9.57 -22.87 32.31
CA GLY A 618 -10.28 -24.12 32.59
C GLY A 618 -9.72 -25.28 31.73
N ILE A 619 -9.83 -26.51 32.22
CA ILE A 619 -9.24 -27.67 31.54
C ILE A 619 -9.94 -28.04 30.22
N HIS A 620 -11.17 -27.58 30.02
CA HIS A 620 -11.96 -27.80 28.80
C HIS A 620 -12.06 -26.56 27.92
N ASP A 621 -11.41 -25.46 28.29
CA ASP A 621 -11.35 -24.27 27.46
C ASP A 621 -10.50 -24.58 26.22
N ASP A 622 -11.03 -24.20 25.02
CA ASP A 622 -10.27 -24.36 23.80
C ASP A 622 -9.21 -23.26 23.66
N PHE A 623 -7.99 -23.67 23.29
CA PHE A 623 -6.84 -22.78 23.21
C PHE A 623 -7.05 -21.63 22.23
N PHE A 624 -7.68 -21.91 21.09
CA PHE A 624 -7.91 -20.92 20.05
C PHE A 624 -9.05 -19.98 20.42
N ASP A 625 -10.09 -20.49 21.09
CA ASP A 625 -11.20 -19.67 21.60
C ASP A 625 -10.75 -18.69 22.70
N LEU A 626 -9.74 -19.07 23.47
CA LEU A 626 -9.10 -18.22 24.48
C LEU A 626 -8.13 -17.18 23.88
N GLY A 627 -8.01 -17.12 22.55
CA GLY A 627 -7.11 -16.21 21.86
C GLY A 627 -5.72 -16.79 21.58
N GLY A 628 -5.56 -18.09 21.79
CA GLY A 628 -4.39 -18.84 21.34
C GLY A 628 -4.34 -18.86 19.80
N HIS A 629 -3.14 -18.97 19.27
CA HIS A 629 -2.90 -19.11 17.84
C HIS A 629 -1.72 -20.07 17.64
N SER A 630 -1.47 -20.45 16.39
CA SER A 630 -0.45 -21.46 16.04
C SER A 630 0.92 -21.21 16.68
N LEU A 631 1.34 -19.95 16.84
CA LEU A 631 2.58 -19.60 17.51
C LEU A 631 2.56 -19.93 19.00
N LEU A 632 1.53 -19.44 19.69
CA LEU A 632 1.41 -19.72 21.11
C LEU A 632 1.29 -21.22 21.33
N ALA A 633 0.67 -21.95 20.37
CA ALA A 633 0.64 -23.41 20.40
C ALA A 633 2.04 -24.01 20.25
N VAL A 634 2.88 -23.51 19.34
CA VAL A 634 4.28 -23.92 19.21
C VAL A 634 5.10 -23.58 20.46
N GLN A 635 4.91 -22.36 21.00
CA GLN A 635 5.56 -21.95 22.25
C GLN A 635 5.10 -22.82 23.43
N LEU A 636 3.81 -23.16 23.47
CA LEU A 636 3.25 -24.07 24.45
C LEU A 636 3.91 -25.46 24.37
N LEU A 637 3.98 -26.03 23.17
CA LEU A 637 4.63 -27.35 22.99
C LEU A 637 6.13 -27.30 23.32
N SER A 638 6.81 -26.20 23.02
CA SER A 638 8.20 -25.97 23.40
C SER A 638 8.40 -25.92 24.93
N GLU A 639 7.45 -25.23 25.61
CA GLU A 639 7.47 -25.14 27.07
C GLU A 639 7.13 -26.48 27.74
N VAL A 640 6.17 -27.23 27.15
CA VAL A 640 5.86 -28.61 27.56
C VAL A 640 7.08 -29.51 27.42
N ARG A 641 7.77 -29.49 26.27
CA ARG A 641 9.01 -30.23 26.05
C ARG A 641 10.07 -29.88 27.09
N ARG A 642 10.25 -28.60 27.39
CA ARG A 642 11.24 -28.12 28.37
C ARG A 642 10.92 -28.56 29.80
N GLN A 643 9.64 -28.54 30.22
CA GLN A 643 9.23 -28.80 31.59
C GLN A 643 8.94 -30.26 31.87
N PHE A 644 8.46 -31.01 30.88
CA PHE A 644 8.03 -32.40 31.04
C PHE A 644 8.92 -33.39 30.27
N HIS A 645 9.89 -32.89 29.45
CA HIS A 645 10.76 -33.68 28.59
C HIS A 645 10.04 -34.56 27.56
N VAL A 646 8.84 -34.12 27.16
CA VAL A 646 7.93 -34.80 26.22
C VAL A 646 7.93 -34.08 24.89
N ASP A 647 8.24 -34.78 23.80
CA ASP A 647 8.28 -34.19 22.43
C ASP A 647 6.98 -34.54 21.70
N LEU A 648 6.01 -33.63 21.80
CA LEU A 648 4.68 -33.80 21.19
C LEU A 648 4.65 -33.27 19.77
N SER A 649 4.02 -34.03 18.85
CA SER A 649 3.81 -33.60 17.47
C SER A 649 2.80 -32.42 17.35
N LEU A 650 3.04 -31.52 16.45
CA LEU A 650 2.11 -30.42 16.09
C LEU A 650 0.72 -30.92 15.64
N GLN A 651 0.60 -32.18 15.25
CA GLN A 651 -0.70 -32.77 14.89
C GLN A 651 -1.72 -32.76 16.04
N ILE A 652 -1.26 -32.73 17.29
CA ILE A 652 -2.14 -32.62 18.47
C ILE A 652 -2.91 -31.30 18.48
N VAL A 653 -2.30 -30.23 17.98
CA VAL A 653 -2.90 -28.89 17.92
C VAL A 653 -4.06 -28.82 16.92
N TYR A 654 -4.03 -29.66 15.87
CA TYR A 654 -5.00 -29.64 14.76
C TYR A 654 -5.92 -30.87 14.70
N GLY A 655 -5.75 -31.83 15.63
CA GLY A 655 -6.49 -33.09 15.63
C GLY A 655 -7.88 -33.05 16.25
N GLY A 656 -8.32 -31.90 16.77
CA GLY A 656 -9.60 -31.74 17.47
C GLY A 656 -9.60 -30.48 18.37
N ALA A 657 -10.47 -30.43 19.39
CA ALA A 657 -10.46 -29.35 20.38
C ALA A 657 -9.15 -29.39 21.16
N PHE A 658 -8.34 -28.33 21.07
CA PHE A 658 -7.06 -28.22 21.73
C PHE A 658 -7.24 -27.63 23.13
N THR A 659 -7.38 -28.53 24.12
CA THR A 659 -7.68 -28.19 25.53
C THR A 659 -6.56 -28.66 26.45
N VAL A 660 -6.52 -28.10 27.67
CA VAL A 660 -5.56 -28.55 28.72
C VAL A 660 -5.73 -30.05 29.01
N ALA A 661 -6.98 -30.55 29.04
CA ALA A 661 -7.26 -31.94 29.29
C ALA A 661 -6.74 -32.86 28.19
N GLU A 662 -6.90 -32.50 26.91
CA GLU A 662 -6.36 -33.29 25.80
C GLU A 662 -4.83 -33.24 25.75
N LEU A 663 -4.21 -32.09 26.05
CA LEU A 663 -2.77 -31.96 26.14
C LEU A 663 -2.19 -32.79 27.29
N ALA A 664 -2.86 -32.83 28.44
CA ALA A 664 -2.45 -33.67 29.57
C ALA A 664 -2.47 -35.16 29.20
N LYS A 665 -3.52 -35.65 28.57
CA LYS A 665 -3.61 -37.03 28.05
C LYS A 665 -2.44 -37.37 27.10
N ALA A 666 -2.10 -36.43 26.21
CA ALA A 666 -1.03 -36.63 25.25
C ALA A 666 0.35 -36.73 25.94
N VAL A 667 0.57 -35.91 26.98
CA VAL A 667 1.79 -35.98 27.81
C VAL A 667 1.86 -37.32 28.53
N GLU A 668 0.77 -37.73 29.17
CA GLU A 668 0.68 -39.03 29.88
C GLU A 668 0.90 -40.22 28.93
N LEU A 669 0.32 -40.24 27.76
CA LEU A 669 0.53 -41.29 26.75
C LEU A 669 1.99 -41.36 26.32
N PHE A 670 2.63 -40.21 26.08
CA PHE A 670 4.04 -40.18 25.71
C PHE A 670 4.96 -40.67 26.84
N GLU A 671 4.67 -40.31 28.11
CA GLU A 671 5.39 -40.82 29.28
C GLU A 671 5.25 -42.34 29.41
N ILE A 672 4.04 -42.88 29.18
CA ILE A 672 3.77 -44.33 29.16
C ILE A 672 4.56 -45.02 28.03
N GLU A 673 4.57 -44.47 26.82
CA GLU A 673 5.33 -45.00 25.69
C GLU A 673 6.85 -44.99 25.94
N GLN A 674 7.36 -43.95 26.62
CA GLN A 674 8.79 -43.88 27.01
C GLN A 674 9.15 -44.83 28.19
N ALA A 675 8.25 -44.93 29.18
CA ALA A 675 8.52 -45.74 30.37
C ALA A 675 8.45 -47.25 30.10
N GLY A 676 7.85 -47.68 29.02
CA GLY A 676 7.50 -49.06 28.93
C GLY A 676 7.54 -49.78 27.62
N SER A 677 8.66 -49.90 26.97
CA SER A 677 8.81 -51.03 26.03
C SER A 677 9.19 -52.37 26.75
N GLY A 678 9.53 -52.31 28.01
CA GLY A 678 9.96 -53.51 28.80
C GLY A 678 8.92 -53.98 29.84
N GLU A 679 8.41 -53.11 30.67
CA GLU A 679 7.49 -53.48 31.78
C GLU A 679 6.01 -53.66 31.32
N TYR A 680 5.55 -52.84 30.39
CA TYR A 680 4.17 -52.94 29.87
C TYR A 680 3.95 -54.18 28.99
N ALA A 681 4.98 -54.59 28.22
CA ALA A 681 4.92 -55.83 27.48
C ALA A 681 4.88 -57.05 28.43
N GLY A 682 5.51 -56.93 29.59
CA GLY A 682 5.44 -57.93 30.66
C GLY A 682 4.04 -58.01 31.30
N LEU A 683 3.46 -56.88 31.65
CA LEU A 683 2.10 -56.77 32.21
C LEU A 683 0.99 -57.18 31.21
N LEU A 684 1.10 -56.78 29.93
CA LEU A 684 0.20 -57.24 28.89
C LEU A 684 0.30 -58.75 28.67
N ALA A 685 1.51 -59.34 28.67
CA ALA A 685 1.69 -60.78 28.57
C ALA A 685 1.17 -61.52 29.82
N GLU A 686 1.23 -60.91 31.00
CA GLU A 686 0.63 -61.43 32.24
C GLU A 686 -0.91 -61.38 32.14
N ILE A 687 -1.51 -60.31 31.66
CA ILE A 687 -2.95 -60.16 31.50
C ILE A 687 -3.48 -61.05 30.39
N GLU A 688 -2.80 -61.16 29.26
CA GLU A 688 -3.18 -62.07 28.13
C GLU A 688 -3.01 -63.53 28.50
N GLY A 689 -2.21 -63.85 29.49
CA GLY A 689 -2.02 -65.21 30.02
C GLY A 689 -3.06 -65.62 31.07
N LEU A 690 -3.91 -64.70 31.54
CA LEU A 690 -4.96 -65.00 32.52
C LEU A 690 -6.18 -65.71 31.83
N THR A 691 -6.69 -66.74 32.47
CA THR A 691 -7.97 -67.33 32.08
C THR A 691 -9.14 -66.42 32.50
N ASP A 692 -10.30 -66.53 31.86
CA ASP A 692 -11.48 -65.70 32.18
C ASP A 692 -11.91 -65.80 33.66
N GLU A 693 -11.64 -66.91 34.30
CA GLU A 693 -11.89 -67.14 35.74
C GLU A 693 -10.90 -66.35 36.59
N GLN A 694 -9.63 -66.32 36.23
CA GLN A 694 -8.58 -65.60 36.98
C GLN A 694 -8.73 -64.07 36.81
N ALA A 695 -9.13 -63.60 35.62
CA ALA A 695 -9.42 -62.19 35.38
C ALA A 695 -10.61 -61.71 36.18
N SER A 696 -11.67 -62.54 36.30
CA SER A 696 -12.86 -62.24 37.09
C SER A 696 -12.56 -62.22 38.60
N GLU A 697 -11.70 -63.07 39.09
CA GLU A 697 -11.23 -63.08 40.50
C GLU A 697 -10.38 -61.88 40.87
N LEU A 698 -9.51 -61.39 39.97
CA LEU A 698 -8.71 -60.19 40.14
C LEU A 698 -9.61 -58.92 40.17
N LEU A 699 -10.54 -58.81 39.29
CA LEU A 699 -11.56 -57.73 39.24
C LEU A 699 -12.47 -57.71 40.47
N ALA A 700 -12.78 -58.90 41.05
CA ALA A 700 -13.57 -58.99 42.27
C ALA A 700 -12.74 -58.54 43.49
N ARG A 701 -11.44 -58.79 43.53
CA ARG A 701 -10.53 -58.34 44.61
C ARG A 701 -10.31 -56.82 44.58
N GLU A 702 -10.09 -56.25 43.42
CA GLU A 702 -9.95 -54.79 43.29
C GLU A 702 -11.22 -54.03 43.69
N ARG A 703 -12.40 -54.59 43.44
CA ARG A 703 -13.68 -54.02 43.89
C ARG A 703 -13.87 -54.06 45.41
N ASP A 704 -13.32 -55.06 46.08
CA ASP A 704 -13.37 -55.20 47.55
C ASP A 704 -12.30 -54.37 48.29
N GLU A 705 -11.22 -53.99 47.63
CA GLU A 705 -10.12 -53.17 48.22
C GLU A 705 -10.29 -51.65 47.99
N GLY A 706 -11.35 -51.24 47.32
CA GLY A 706 -11.81 -49.81 47.33
C GLY A 706 -10.90 -48.83 46.65
N LEU A 707 -10.29 -49.17 45.49
CA LEU A 707 -9.59 -48.29 44.61
C LEU A 707 -10.49 -47.88 43.41
#